data_54c664cf7c1b5843598cdcfd182a9953
#
_entry.id   54c664cf7c1b5843598cdcfd182a9953
#
_cell.length_a   1.000
_cell.length_b   1.000
_cell.length_c   1.000
_cell.angle_alpha   90.00
_cell.angle_beta   90.00
_cell.angle_gamma   90.00
#
_symmetry.space_group_name_H-M   'P 1'
#
loop_
_entity.id
_entity.type
_entity.pdbx_description
1 polymer ?
#
loop_
_entity_poly.entity_id
_entity_poly.type
_entity_poly.pdbx_seq_one_letter_code
_entity_poly.pdbx_strand_id
1 'polypeptide(L)'
;MNKQTDAFIKHAADREQTAAIGTSLPHESAALHVSGEATYTDDLPELHGTLHAALGLARHAHARIVSLDLAAVRKAPGVIAVLSAADIPGENNCGPVLHDDPILADGEVLYLGQPVFAVIAESHELARRAAALAKSDDVVRYEPLEVVLTPAEAKARKQFVLPPLHLKRGEPAAKIAAAPHRIEGTFEVGGQEQFYLEGQVAYAIPKEMNGMLVYSSTQHPSEMQQVVAHMLGWPAHGVVCECRRMGGGFGGKESQSALFACIAALAAQRLQRPVKVRADRDDDFMITGKRHDAVYEYAAGFDETGRILGARVEIALRAGYSADLSGAVATRAVCHFDNAYYLSDVEIVALCCKTNTQSNTAFRGFGGPQGALVMEVMLDSIARQLKRDPLEVRLANYYGVGERDVTPYGQRVEDNVIAPLTDELLASSDYRARRAALAAYNAASPVLKRGIAFSPVKFGISFNVPFLNQAGALVHVYKDGSILVNHGGTEMGQGLNTKVAQVVANELGVPLSRVRATATDTSKVANTSATAASTGSDLNGKAAEAAARTIRDRLAALAARELGGEPEAVQFRDSMVHANGVAMPFAQLVNAAYLARVQLWSDGFYTTPKVHWDAKTLTGHPFYYFAYGAAVSEVVIDTLTGEWKLVRADVLHDAGQSINPAIDIGQVEGGFIQGMGWLTTEELWWNREGRLMTHAPSTYKIPAVSDTPAAFHVQLYRNENAEPTVFRSKAVGEPPLLLPFSVFLAIRDAIAAAAPEANHAPPLRAPATPEAILDALEAMVPPAATPPPDSSRAARHERAAPCVTGHTDTPCGHGRSTTGCKPG
;
A
#
# COMPACT_ATOMS: atom_id res chain seq x y z
N MET A 1 -30.51 24.19 -0.01
CA MET A 1 -30.12 23.45 -1.20
C MET A 1 -30.09 24.38 -2.39
N ASN A 2 -28.94 24.52 -3.06
CA ASN A 2 -28.66 25.60 -3.99
C ASN A 2 -29.10 25.18 -5.41
N LYS A 3 -29.89 26.02 -6.12
CA LYS A 3 -30.36 25.76 -7.50
C LYS A 3 -29.25 25.41 -8.51
N GLN A 4 -27.98 25.67 -8.19
CA GLN A 4 -26.84 25.28 -9.00
C GLN A 4 -26.48 23.78 -8.84
N THR A 5 -26.69 23.20 -7.66
CA THR A 5 -26.46 21.77 -7.41
C THR A 5 -27.52 20.91 -8.14
N ASP A 6 -28.79 21.37 -8.15
CA ASP A 6 -29.87 20.70 -8.89
C ASP A 6 -29.66 20.76 -10.42
N ALA A 7 -29.06 21.83 -10.94
CA ALA A 7 -28.73 21.97 -12.36
C ALA A 7 -27.55 21.04 -12.74
N PHE A 8 -26.57 20.85 -11.86
CA PHE A 8 -25.42 19.97 -12.09
C PHE A 8 -25.84 18.47 -12.06
N ILE A 9 -26.71 18.11 -11.09
CA ILE A 9 -27.28 16.77 -10.98
C ILE A 9 -28.21 16.48 -12.19
N LYS A 10 -29.02 17.45 -12.62
CA LYS A 10 -29.86 17.33 -13.82
C LYS A 10 -29.04 17.19 -15.12
N HIS A 11 -27.95 17.96 -15.28
CA HIS A 11 -27.09 17.86 -16.46
C HIS A 11 -26.31 16.55 -16.53
N ALA A 12 -26.01 15.89 -15.39
CA ALA A 12 -25.42 14.55 -15.37
C ALA A 12 -26.44 13.45 -15.74
N ALA A 13 -27.73 13.67 -15.44
CA ALA A 13 -28.80 12.71 -15.73
C ALA A 13 -29.30 12.78 -17.18
N ASP A 14 -29.18 13.91 -17.86
CA ASP A 14 -29.77 14.16 -19.22
C ASP A 14 -28.84 13.74 -20.38
N ARG A 15 -27.61 13.26 -20.12
CA ARG A 15 -26.82 12.57 -21.15
C ARG A 15 -26.93 11.06 -20.95
N GLU A 16 -27.84 10.44 -21.67
CA GLU A 16 -27.79 8.99 -21.96
C GLU A 16 -26.52 8.70 -22.79
N GLN A 17 -25.36 8.84 -22.14
CA GLN A 17 -24.11 8.40 -22.75
C GLN A 17 -24.12 6.87 -22.69
N THR A 18 -24.12 6.23 -23.84
CA THR A 18 -23.74 4.81 -23.97
C THR A 18 -22.46 4.62 -23.19
N ALA A 19 -22.40 3.61 -22.33
CA ALA A 19 -21.23 3.33 -21.47
C ALA A 19 -20.06 2.79 -22.32
N ALA A 20 -19.50 3.65 -23.15
CA ALA A 20 -18.34 3.29 -23.95
C ALA A 20 -17.12 3.10 -23.05
N ILE A 21 -16.48 1.94 -23.16
CA ILE A 21 -15.14 1.70 -22.63
C ILE A 21 -14.20 2.79 -23.17
N GLY A 22 -13.29 3.27 -22.36
CA GLY A 22 -12.39 4.37 -22.71
C GLY A 22 -12.99 5.77 -22.52
N THR A 23 -14.22 5.85 -22.00
CA THR A 23 -14.87 7.13 -21.68
C THR A 23 -14.69 7.48 -20.21
N SER A 24 -14.31 8.73 -19.93
CA SER A 24 -14.20 9.28 -18.57
C SER A 24 -15.59 9.51 -17.99
N LEU A 25 -16.07 8.56 -17.21
CA LEU A 25 -17.32 8.64 -16.47
C LEU A 25 -17.03 8.94 -15.00
N PRO A 26 -17.88 9.73 -14.30
CA PRO A 26 -17.72 9.98 -12.88
C PRO A 26 -17.74 8.69 -12.07
N HIS A 27 -16.97 8.64 -10.99
CA HIS A 27 -17.05 7.58 -9.99
C HIS A 27 -18.49 7.44 -9.50
N GLU A 28 -19.01 6.21 -9.34
CA GLU A 28 -20.43 5.93 -9.00
C GLU A 28 -20.92 6.66 -7.74
N SER A 29 -20.03 6.88 -6.79
CA SER A 29 -20.32 7.53 -5.51
C SER A 29 -19.85 9.00 -5.45
N ALA A 30 -19.34 9.59 -6.53
CA ALA A 30 -18.75 10.93 -6.50
C ALA A 30 -19.72 11.98 -5.92
N ALA A 31 -20.97 11.98 -6.36
CA ALA A 31 -21.99 12.88 -5.84
C ALA A 31 -22.25 12.67 -4.34
N LEU A 32 -22.28 11.41 -3.89
CA LEU A 32 -22.50 11.07 -2.48
C LEU A 32 -21.32 11.53 -1.60
N HIS A 33 -20.08 11.42 -2.10
CA HIS A 33 -18.90 11.89 -1.36
C HIS A 33 -18.92 13.40 -1.13
N VAL A 34 -19.21 14.18 -2.16
CA VAL A 34 -19.21 15.65 -2.05
C VAL A 34 -20.43 16.21 -1.33
N SER A 35 -21.56 15.46 -1.28
CA SER A 35 -22.74 15.84 -0.50
C SER A 35 -22.70 15.36 0.95
N GLY A 36 -21.73 14.48 1.31
CA GLY A 36 -21.68 13.86 2.64
C GLY A 36 -22.67 12.71 2.83
N GLU A 37 -23.31 12.22 1.77
CA GLU A 37 -24.31 11.14 1.82
C GLU A 37 -23.69 9.75 1.62
N ALA A 38 -22.37 9.66 1.29
CA ALA A 38 -21.68 8.39 1.16
C ALA A 38 -21.56 7.70 2.52
N THR A 39 -22.27 6.58 2.69
CA THR A 39 -22.26 5.80 3.93
C THR A 39 -21.07 4.84 3.95
N TYR A 40 -20.23 4.93 4.96
CA TYR A 40 -19.15 4.01 5.28
C TYR A 40 -19.57 3.01 6.37
N THR A 41 -18.71 2.07 6.71
CA THR A 41 -19.03 1.08 7.75
C THR A 41 -19.26 1.75 9.11
N ASP A 42 -18.51 2.81 9.43
CA ASP A 42 -18.72 3.56 10.68
C ASP A 42 -20.02 4.39 10.70
N ASP A 43 -20.57 4.75 9.52
CA ASP A 43 -21.79 5.53 9.40
C ASP A 43 -23.06 4.68 9.38
N LEU A 44 -22.96 3.36 9.40
CA LEU A 44 -24.14 2.49 9.38
C LEU A 44 -25.04 2.77 10.60
N PRO A 45 -26.37 2.97 10.40
CA PRO A 45 -27.30 3.17 11.49
C PRO A 45 -27.24 2.02 12.49
N GLU A 46 -27.01 2.36 13.75
CA GLU A 46 -26.92 1.37 14.81
C GLU A 46 -28.32 0.88 15.21
N LEU A 47 -28.45 -0.44 15.33
CA LEU A 47 -29.68 -1.05 15.85
C LEU A 47 -29.88 -0.71 17.33
N HIS A 48 -31.12 -0.63 17.76
CA HIS A 48 -31.42 -0.42 19.17
C HIS A 48 -30.72 -1.47 20.06
N GLY A 49 -30.04 -1.00 21.07
CA GLY A 49 -29.32 -1.85 22.00
C GLY A 49 -27.91 -2.26 21.50
N THR A 50 -27.38 -1.66 20.46
CA THR A 50 -25.99 -1.84 20.04
C THR A 50 -25.04 -1.52 21.20
N LEU A 51 -24.02 -2.37 21.37
CA LEU A 51 -22.94 -2.19 22.31
C LEU A 51 -21.67 -1.80 21.57
N HIS A 52 -20.71 -1.21 22.29
CA HIS A 52 -19.45 -0.76 21.74
C HIS A 52 -18.29 -1.48 22.41
N ALA A 53 -17.29 -1.89 21.63
CA ALA A 53 -16.11 -2.51 22.18
C ALA A 53 -14.86 -1.63 21.99
N ALA A 54 -13.95 -1.70 22.97
CA ALA A 54 -12.63 -1.09 22.95
C ALA A 54 -11.59 -2.07 23.52
N LEU A 55 -10.32 -1.92 23.09
CA LEU A 55 -9.24 -2.84 23.41
C LEU A 55 -8.36 -2.33 24.55
N GLY A 56 -8.09 -3.17 25.54
CA GLY A 56 -7.11 -2.96 26.58
C GLY A 56 -5.72 -3.32 26.03
N LEU A 57 -4.85 -2.31 25.85
CA LEU A 57 -3.59 -2.43 25.14
C LEU A 57 -2.39 -2.64 26.05
N ALA A 58 -1.44 -3.46 25.63
CA ALA A 58 -0.18 -3.69 26.29
C ALA A 58 0.69 -2.41 26.34
N ARG A 59 1.38 -2.20 27.46
CA ARG A 59 2.26 -1.06 27.69
C ARG A 59 3.75 -1.37 27.57
N HIS A 60 4.10 -2.61 27.27
CA HIS A 60 5.46 -3.08 27.03
C HIS A 60 5.59 -3.64 25.62
N ALA A 61 6.75 -3.43 25.01
CA ALA A 61 7.04 -3.98 23.68
C ALA A 61 7.33 -5.48 23.74
N HIS A 62 7.84 -5.99 24.88
CA HIS A 62 8.09 -7.39 25.09
C HIS A 62 8.02 -7.69 26.60
N ALA A 63 7.06 -8.51 27.02
CA ALA A 63 6.90 -8.86 28.43
C ALA A 63 6.05 -10.11 28.61
N ARG A 64 6.32 -10.87 29.68
CA ARG A 64 5.43 -11.93 30.17
C ARG A 64 4.28 -11.30 30.96
N ILE A 65 3.05 -11.76 30.74
CA ILE A 65 1.90 -11.40 31.56
C ILE A 65 1.95 -12.27 32.83
N VAL A 66 2.29 -11.64 33.97
CA VAL A 66 2.38 -12.33 35.27
C VAL A 66 1.00 -12.55 35.88
N SER A 67 0.11 -11.55 35.73
CA SER A 67 -1.29 -11.65 36.17
C SER A 67 -2.19 -10.72 35.37
N LEU A 68 -3.43 -11.17 35.14
CA LEU A 68 -4.49 -10.42 34.50
C LEU A 68 -5.72 -10.45 35.41
N ASP A 69 -5.98 -9.35 36.15
CA ASP A 69 -7.16 -9.19 37.01
C ASP A 69 -8.12 -8.15 36.41
N LEU A 70 -9.18 -8.64 35.81
CA LEU A 70 -10.20 -7.83 35.14
C LEU A 70 -11.35 -7.39 36.07
N ALA A 71 -11.27 -7.63 37.39
CA ALA A 71 -12.36 -7.31 38.33
C ALA A 71 -12.67 -5.81 38.40
N ALA A 72 -11.64 -4.95 38.37
CA ALA A 72 -11.80 -3.49 38.35
C ALA A 72 -12.40 -3.01 37.02
N VAL A 73 -11.99 -3.60 35.89
CA VAL A 73 -12.50 -3.28 34.55
C VAL A 73 -13.98 -3.66 34.44
N ARG A 74 -14.37 -4.84 34.92
CA ARG A 74 -15.77 -5.30 34.94
C ARG A 74 -16.71 -4.44 35.77
N LYS A 75 -16.17 -3.75 36.79
CA LYS A 75 -16.93 -2.85 37.67
C LYS A 75 -17.00 -1.41 37.18
N ALA A 76 -16.27 -1.09 36.10
CA ALA A 76 -16.26 0.28 35.58
C ALA A 76 -17.67 0.67 35.04
N PRO A 77 -18.04 1.96 35.13
CA PRO A 77 -19.37 2.43 34.73
C PRO A 77 -19.71 2.07 33.29
N GLY A 78 -20.91 1.51 33.08
CA GLY A 78 -21.46 1.17 31.75
C GLY A 78 -20.80 -0.06 31.08
N VAL A 79 -19.90 -0.75 31.75
CA VAL A 79 -19.31 -2.01 31.26
C VAL A 79 -20.30 -3.15 31.38
N ILE A 80 -20.55 -3.83 30.28
CA ILE A 80 -21.46 -4.99 30.19
C ILE A 80 -20.67 -6.31 30.27
N ALA A 81 -19.51 -6.38 29.57
CA ALA A 81 -18.64 -7.56 29.59
C ALA A 81 -17.17 -7.16 29.35
N VAL A 82 -16.26 -8.04 29.79
CA VAL A 82 -14.83 -7.96 29.48
C VAL A 82 -14.39 -9.34 29.04
N LEU A 83 -13.80 -9.42 27.85
CA LEU A 83 -13.37 -10.65 27.20
C LEU A 83 -11.84 -10.72 27.16
N SER A 84 -11.30 -11.89 27.37
CA SER A 84 -9.88 -12.24 27.29
C SER A 84 -9.66 -13.40 26.30
N ALA A 85 -8.42 -13.81 26.07
CA ALA A 85 -8.10 -14.96 25.23
C ALA A 85 -8.87 -16.24 25.64
N ALA A 86 -9.09 -16.43 26.94
CA ALA A 86 -9.84 -17.58 27.48
C ALA A 86 -11.34 -17.60 27.09
N ASP A 87 -11.87 -16.50 26.60
CA ASP A 87 -13.28 -16.40 26.18
C ASP A 87 -13.50 -16.78 24.70
N ILE A 88 -12.43 -17.00 23.94
CA ILE A 88 -12.48 -17.37 22.52
C ILE A 88 -12.80 -18.87 22.40
N PRO A 89 -13.95 -19.24 21.78
CA PRO A 89 -14.39 -20.64 21.75
C PRO A 89 -13.64 -21.49 20.72
N GLY A 90 -13.11 -20.91 19.67
CA GLY A 90 -12.32 -21.58 18.63
C GLY A 90 -10.84 -21.23 18.73
N GLU A 91 -10.26 -20.72 17.64
CA GLU A 91 -8.84 -20.42 17.57
C GLU A 91 -8.57 -18.95 17.89
N ASN A 92 -7.68 -18.68 18.85
CA ASN A 92 -7.19 -17.34 19.18
C ASN A 92 -6.12 -16.88 18.19
N ASN A 93 -6.49 -16.76 16.92
CA ASN A 93 -5.59 -16.38 15.84
C ASN A 93 -6.33 -15.62 14.73
N CYS A 94 -5.69 -14.61 14.18
CA CYS A 94 -6.16 -13.85 13.02
C CYS A 94 -5.08 -13.71 11.92
N GLY A 95 -3.98 -14.45 12.01
CA GLY A 95 -2.90 -14.45 11.02
C GLY A 95 -3.35 -15.07 9.68
N PRO A 96 -3.09 -14.38 8.55
CA PRO A 96 -3.61 -14.79 7.23
C PRO A 96 -2.82 -15.96 6.60
N VAL A 97 -1.57 -16.18 7.02
CA VAL A 97 -0.66 -17.18 6.42
C VAL A 97 -0.17 -18.19 7.44
N LEU A 98 0.32 -17.72 8.57
CA LEU A 98 0.69 -18.53 9.71
C LEU A 98 -0.24 -18.25 10.89
N HIS A 99 -0.40 -19.26 11.78
CA HIS A 99 -1.22 -19.12 12.98
C HIS A 99 -0.37 -18.55 14.13
N ASP A 100 0.27 -17.41 13.90
CA ASP A 100 1.19 -16.74 14.83
C ASP A 100 0.75 -15.32 15.23
N ASP A 101 -0.52 -14.97 14.96
CA ASP A 101 -1.09 -13.63 15.22
C ASP A 101 -2.31 -13.73 16.14
N PRO A 102 -2.14 -13.76 17.49
CA PRO A 102 -3.24 -13.93 18.41
C PRO A 102 -4.18 -12.70 18.42
N ILE A 103 -5.50 -12.95 18.42
CA ILE A 103 -6.55 -11.94 18.53
C ILE A 103 -6.41 -11.16 19.87
N LEU A 104 -6.19 -11.89 20.96
CA LEU A 104 -5.87 -11.33 22.28
C LEU A 104 -4.64 -12.04 22.84
N ALA A 105 -3.71 -11.27 23.37
CA ALA A 105 -2.46 -11.81 23.93
C ALA A 105 -2.74 -12.77 25.08
N ASP A 106 -2.02 -13.89 25.11
CA ASP A 106 -2.10 -14.93 26.12
C ASP A 106 -0.70 -15.26 26.64
N GLY A 107 -0.44 -15.02 27.90
CA GLY A 107 0.81 -15.29 28.59
C GLY A 107 1.97 -14.34 28.27
N GLU A 108 2.03 -13.76 27.08
CA GLU A 108 3.12 -12.88 26.63
C GLU A 108 2.59 -11.76 25.71
N VAL A 109 3.21 -10.59 25.78
CA VAL A 109 3.01 -9.50 24.83
C VAL A 109 4.30 -9.28 24.04
N LEU A 110 4.16 -9.08 22.71
CA LEU A 110 5.24 -9.07 21.74
C LEU A 110 5.47 -7.71 21.09
N TYR A 111 4.54 -6.77 21.28
CA TYR A 111 4.71 -5.37 20.89
C TYR A 111 3.89 -4.43 21.80
N LEU A 112 4.33 -3.17 21.90
CA LEU A 112 3.62 -2.14 22.65
C LEU A 112 2.34 -1.75 21.89
N GLY A 113 1.18 -1.93 22.54
CA GLY A 113 -0.12 -1.75 21.90
C GLY A 113 -0.82 -3.05 21.52
N GLN A 114 -0.24 -4.23 21.78
CA GLN A 114 -0.92 -5.51 21.54
C GLN A 114 -2.17 -5.64 22.42
N PRO A 115 -3.33 -6.02 21.85
CA PRO A 115 -4.56 -6.24 22.60
C PRO A 115 -4.43 -7.38 23.62
N VAL A 116 -4.81 -7.13 24.87
CA VAL A 116 -4.76 -8.12 25.97
C VAL A 116 -6.18 -8.54 26.37
N PHE A 117 -7.14 -7.62 26.35
CA PHE A 117 -8.53 -7.88 26.60
C PHE A 117 -9.42 -6.90 25.84
N ALA A 118 -10.69 -7.24 25.64
CA ALA A 118 -11.69 -6.37 25.04
C ALA A 118 -12.76 -5.99 26.08
N VAL A 119 -13.12 -4.71 26.14
CA VAL A 119 -14.19 -4.18 26.98
C VAL A 119 -15.40 -3.90 26.12
N ILE A 120 -16.57 -4.42 26.52
CA ILE A 120 -17.85 -4.17 25.88
C ILE A 120 -18.70 -3.31 26.82
N ALA A 121 -19.17 -2.15 26.34
CA ALA A 121 -19.90 -1.18 27.14
C ALA A 121 -21.09 -0.58 26.37
N GLU A 122 -21.93 0.20 27.06
CA GLU A 122 -23.12 0.85 26.51
C GLU A 122 -22.81 1.97 25.52
N SER A 123 -21.58 2.49 25.53
CA SER A 123 -21.09 3.48 24.57
C SER A 123 -19.61 3.33 24.32
N HIS A 124 -19.15 3.85 23.17
CA HIS A 124 -17.74 3.87 22.78
C HIS A 124 -16.85 4.55 23.84
N GLU A 125 -17.30 5.68 24.38
CA GLU A 125 -16.57 6.43 25.40
C GLU A 125 -16.40 5.62 26.70
N LEU A 126 -17.44 4.94 27.16
CA LEU A 126 -17.40 4.09 28.36
C LEU A 126 -16.46 2.89 28.14
N ALA A 127 -16.53 2.26 26.96
CA ALA A 127 -15.65 1.16 26.61
C ALA A 127 -14.16 1.60 26.64
N ARG A 128 -13.83 2.73 26.03
CA ARG A 128 -12.46 3.28 26.02
C ARG A 128 -11.93 3.65 27.41
N ARG A 129 -12.77 4.31 28.22
CA ARG A 129 -12.38 4.65 29.61
C ARG A 129 -12.03 3.40 30.41
N ALA A 130 -12.85 2.35 30.30
CA ALA A 130 -12.60 1.11 31.01
C ALA A 130 -11.39 0.35 30.44
N ALA A 131 -11.20 0.32 29.10
CA ALA A 131 -10.05 -0.27 28.44
C ALA A 131 -8.72 0.39 28.84
N ALA A 132 -8.73 1.71 29.09
CA ALA A 132 -7.55 2.45 29.57
C ALA A 132 -7.02 1.97 30.94
N LEU A 133 -7.81 1.22 31.72
CA LEU A 133 -7.36 0.58 32.95
C LEU A 133 -6.28 -0.50 32.71
N ALA A 134 -6.07 -0.96 31.47
CA ALA A 134 -4.94 -1.80 31.08
C ALA A 134 -3.56 -1.20 31.44
N LYS A 135 -3.51 0.12 31.66
CA LYS A 135 -2.29 0.82 32.08
C LYS A 135 -1.94 0.61 33.57
N SER A 136 -2.85 0.05 34.39
CA SER A 136 -2.61 -0.20 35.80
C SER A 136 -1.97 -1.56 36.05
N ASP A 137 -1.00 -1.62 36.96
CA ASP A 137 -0.42 -2.87 37.47
C ASP A 137 -1.42 -3.75 38.23
N ASP A 138 -2.47 -3.15 38.76
CA ASP A 138 -3.56 -3.90 39.43
C ASP A 138 -4.42 -4.68 38.42
N VAL A 139 -4.40 -4.28 37.14
CA VAL A 139 -5.16 -4.94 36.06
C VAL A 139 -4.27 -5.89 35.27
N VAL A 140 -3.12 -5.41 34.79
CA VAL A 140 -2.16 -6.24 34.04
C VAL A 140 -0.78 -6.02 34.64
N ARG A 141 -0.23 -7.07 35.26
CA ARG A 141 1.14 -7.05 35.76
C ARG A 141 2.06 -7.78 34.80
N TYR A 142 3.15 -7.10 34.44
CA TYR A 142 4.13 -7.58 33.48
C TYR A 142 5.49 -7.85 34.12
N GLU A 143 6.20 -8.82 33.56
CA GLU A 143 7.64 -9.03 33.71
C GLU A 143 8.30 -8.67 32.39
N PRO A 144 8.99 -7.50 32.29
CA PRO A 144 9.63 -7.08 31.06
C PRO A 144 10.69 -8.05 30.57
N LEU A 145 10.75 -8.26 29.27
CA LEU A 145 11.74 -9.09 28.56
C LEU A 145 12.59 -8.23 27.63
N GLU A 146 13.66 -8.82 27.11
CA GLU A 146 14.53 -8.12 26.15
C GLU A 146 13.79 -7.76 24.85
N VAL A 147 14.02 -6.54 24.36
CA VAL A 147 13.34 -5.97 23.19
C VAL A 147 14.28 -5.91 22.01
N VAL A 148 13.79 -6.33 20.83
CA VAL A 148 14.47 -6.23 19.54
C VAL A 148 13.62 -5.33 18.63
N LEU A 149 14.18 -4.20 18.19
CA LEU A 149 13.42 -3.18 17.47
C LEU A 149 13.85 -2.99 16.01
N THR A 150 15.08 -3.34 15.66
CA THR A 150 15.62 -3.06 14.32
C THR A 150 15.88 -4.32 13.50
N PRO A 151 15.79 -4.25 12.16
CA PRO A 151 16.21 -5.35 11.29
C PRO A 151 17.68 -5.77 11.54
N ALA A 152 18.57 -4.82 11.83
CA ALA A 152 19.98 -5.09 12.11
C ALA A 152 20.17 -5.95 13.37
N GLU A 153 19.46 -5.62 14.48
CA GLU A 153 19.48 -6.41 15.72
C GLU A 153 18.93 -7.82 15.49
N ALA A 154 17.78 -7.93 14.81
CA ALA A 154 17.15 -9.21 14.49
C ALA A 154 18.06 -10.08 13.60
N LYS A 155 18.69 -9.49 12.57
CA LYS A 155 19.69 -10.15 11.71
C LYS A 155 20.87 -10.67 12.53
N ALA A 156 21.46 -9.86 13.41
CA ALA A 156 22.58 -10.26 14.26
C ALA A 156 22.24 -11.43 15.18
N ARG A 157 21.00 -11.51 15.64
CA ARG A 157 20.46 -12.59 16.48
C ARG A 157 19.87 -13.75 15.68
N LYS A 158 19.83 -13.68 14.34
CA LYS A 158 19.20 -14.67 13.44
C LYS A 158 17.72 -14.93 13.79
N GLN A 159 17.00 -13.88 14.17
CA GLN A 159 15.57 -13.92 14.50
C GLN A 159 14.74 -13.50 13.30
N PHE A 160 14.05 -14.46 12.68
CA PHE A 160 13.21 -14.25 11.51
C PHE A 160 11.84 -14.88 11.75
N VAL A 161 10.78 -14.26 11.21
CA VAL A 161 9.42 -14.82 11.25
C VAL A 161 9.24 -15.94 10.22
N LEU A 162 10.04 -15.93 9.16
CA LEU A 162 10.03 -16.92 8.07
C LEU A 162 11.47 -17.22 7.64
N PRO A 163 11.73 -18.39 7.03
CA PRO A 163 13.04 -18.70 6.47
C PRO A 163 13.48 -17.64 5.43
N PRO A 164 14.79 -17.33 5.36
CA PRO A 164 15.32 -16.42 4.33
C PRO A 164 15.00 -16.90 2.91
N LEU A 165 14.65 -15.96 2.03
CA LEU A 165 14.52 -16.20 0.60
C LEU A 165 15.89 -15.99 -0.07
N HIS A 166 16.24 -16.88 -0.99
CA HIS A 166 17.52 -16.80 -1.71
C HIS A 166 17.32 -17.13 -3.19
N LEU A 167 17.43 -16.11 -4.06
CA LEU A 167 17.45 -16.27 -5.50
C LEU A 167 18.85 -16.03 -6.03
N LYS A 168 19.36 -16.97 -6.81
CA LYS A 168 20.65 -16.83 -7.50
C LYS A 168 20.50 -17.21 -8.98
N ARG A 169 21.04 -16.33 -9.86
CA ARG A 169 21.18 -16.57 -11.29
C ARG A 169 22.62 -16.28 -11.71
N GLY A 170 23.24 -17.19 -12.47
CA GLY A 170 24.62 -17.04 -12.94
C GLY A 170 25.66 -17.08 -11.82
N GLU A 171 26.78 -16.38 -12.03
CA GLU A 171 27.92 -16.34 -11.11
C GLU A 171 28.23 -14.89 -10.65
N PRO A 172 27.34 -14.25 -9.88
CA PRO A 172 27.44 -12.82 -9.54
C PRO A 172 28.75 -12.46 -8.84
N ALA A 173 29.20 -13.26 -7.88
CA ALA A 173 30.45 -12.98 -7.16
C ALA A 173 31.66 -12.95 -8.08
N ALA A 174 31.78 -13.91 -9.01
CA ALA A 174 32.86 -13.94 -9.99
C ALA A 174 32.78 -12.76 -10.97
N LYS A 175 31.58 -12.40 -11.42
CA LYS A 175 31.34 -11.27 -12.31
C LYS A 175 31.65 -9.93 -11.64
N ILE A 176 31.26 -9.75 -10.37
CA ILE A 176 31.63 -8.55 -9.60
C ILE A 176 33.15 -8.47 -9.42
N ALA A 177 33.83 -9.60 -9.08
CA ALA A 177 35.26 -9.62 -8.86
C ALA A 177 36.07 -9.33 -10.15
N ALA A 178 35.57 -9.74 -11.30
CA ALA A 178 36.22 -9.54 -12.61
C ALA A 178 35.87 -8.21 -13.28
N ALA A 179 34.90 -7.45 -12.78
CA ALA A 179 34.41 -6.22 -13.39
C ALA A 179 35.47 -5.09 -13.36
N PRO A 180 35.55 -4.23 -14.39
CA PRO A 180 36.41 -3.06 -14.41
C PRO A 180 36.13 -2.09 -13.26
N HIS A 181 34.88 -1.91 -12.93
CA HIS A 181 34.41 -1.02 -11.88
C HIS A 181 33.48 -1.74 -10.91
N ARG A 182 33.47 -1.29 -9.64
CA ARG A 182 32.65 -1.87 -8.58
C ARG A 182 32.08 -0.80 -7.68
N ILE A 183 30.87 -1.05 -7.17
CA ILE A 183 30.31 -0.36 -6.02
C ILE A 183 29.91 -1.37 -4.96
N GLU A 184 29.98 -0.96 -3.71
CA GLU A 184 29.35 -1.61 -2.58
C GLU A 184 28.81 -0.55 -1.64
N GLY A 185 27.76 -0.88 -0.87
CA GLY A 185 27.18 0.09 0.04
C GLY A 185 26.01 -0.48 0.83
N THR A 186 25.51 0.38 1.69
CA THR A 186 24.29 0.18 2.45
C THR A 186 23.29 1.26 2.07
N PHE A 187 22.00 0.94 2.23
CA PHE A 187 20.91 1.89 2.05
C PHE A 187 19.80 1.56 3.02
N GLU A 188 19.05 2.58 3.47
CA GLU A 188 17.92 2.41 4.37
C GLU A 188 16.71 3.13 3.82
N VAL A 189 15.53 2.48 3.94
CA VAL A 189 14.24 3.08 3.66
C VAL A 189 13.28 2.84 4.81
N GLY A 190 12.65 3.89 5.30
CA GLY A 190 11.66 3.83 6.37
C GLY A 190 10.38 3.11 5.93
N GLY A 191 9.59 2.70 6.92
CA GLY A 191 8.23 2.24 6.71
C GLY A 191 7.29 3.36 6.29
N GLN A 192 5.99 3.03 6.15
CA GLN A 192 4.95 4.00 5.82
C GLN A 192 3.62 3.55 6.44
N GLU A 193 2.86 4.50 7.01
CA GLU A 193 1.49 4.31 7.47
C GLU A 193 0.51 4.45 6.31
N GLN A 194 -0.48 3.55 6.20
CA GLN A 194 -1.50 3.61 5.15
C GLN A 194 -2.34 4.89 5.22
N PHE A 195 -2.57 5.38 6.41
CA PHE A 195 -3.28 6.63 6.70
C PHE A 195 -4.64 6.74 5.97
N TYR A 196 -5.36 5.62 5.87
CA TYR A 196 -6.74 5.63 5.37
C TYR A 196 -7.61 6.53 6.26
N LEU A 197 -8.54 7.30 5.66
CA LEU A 197 -9.35 8.28 6.41
C LEU A 197 -10.37 7.60 7.34
N GLU A 198 -11.06 6.57 6.87
CA GLU A 198 -11.86 5.68 7.71
C GLU A 198 -10.92 4.71 8.44
N GLY A 199 -10.85 4.78 9.78
CA GLY A 199 -10.09 3.84 10.62
C GLY A 199 -10.60 2.40 10.52
N GLN A 200 -9.98 1.49 11.26
CA GLN A 200 -10.46 0.12 11.39
C GLN A 200 -11.81 0.10 12.11
N VAL A 201 -12.80 -0.56 11.51
CA VAL A 201 -14.16 -0.66 12.06
C VAL A 201 -14.84 -1.96 11.63
N ALA A 202 -15.54 -2.57 12.57
CA ALA A 202 -16.40 -3.71 12.33
C ALA A 202 -17.68 -3.60 13.16
N TYR A 203 -18.81 -4.05 12.61
CA TYR A 203 -20.11 -4.06 13.26
C TYR A 203 -20.77 -5.43 13.07
N ALA A 204 -20.88 -6.21 14.13
CA ALA A 204 -21.39 -7.57 14.12
C ALA A 204 -22.82 -7.63 14.67
N ILE A 205 -23.71 -8.33 13.98
CA ILE A 205 -25.13 -8.48 14.30
C ILE A 205 -25.46 -9.96 14.32
N PRO A 206 -25.87 -10.52 15.49
CA PRO A 206 -26.37 -11.88 15.57
C PRO A 206 -27.62 -12.05 14.69
N LYS A 207 -27.75 -13.18 14.02
CA LYS A 207 -28.89 -13.56 13.20
C LYS A 207 -29.50 -14.85 13.74
N GLU A 208 -30.72 -15.15 13.28
CA GLU A 208 -31.35 -16.41 13.56
C GLU A 208 -30.53 -17.62 13.08
N MET A 209 -30.83 -18.81 13.56
CA MET A 209 -30.12 -20.07 13.23
C MET A 209 -28.61 -20.03 13.56
N ASN A 210 -28.23 -19.32 14.64
CA ASN A 210 -26.83 -19.09 15.02
C ASN A 210 -25.99 -18.45 13.90
N GLY A 211 -26.60 -17.56 13.10
CA GLY A 211 -25.90 -16.79 12.08
C GLY A 211 -25.26 -15.51 12.62
N MET A 212 -24.25 -15.01 11.91
CA MET A 212 -23.59 -13.74 12.20
C MET A 212 -23.47 -12.91 10.91
N LEU A 213 -23.94 -11.66 10.95
CA LEU A 213 -23.63 -10.67 9.91
C LEU A 213 -22.57 -9.72 10.44
N VAL A 214 -21.47 -9.60 9.70
CA VAL A 214 -20.36 -8.71 10.04
C VAL A 214 -20.21 -7.67 8.92
N TYR A 215 -20.50 -6.43 9.22
CA TYR A 215 -20.05 -5.31 8.41
C TYR A 215 -18.61 -5.00 8.79
N SER A 216 -17.69 -5.03 7.84
CA SER A 216 -16.28 -4.76 8.08
C SER A 216 -15.72 -3.84 7.00
N SER A 217 -14.97 -2.83 7.40
CA SER A 217 -14.14 -2.05 6.47
C SER A 217 -12.92 -2.87 6.09
N THR A 218 -13.04 -3.68 5.04
CA THR A 218 -12.04 -4.68 4.66
C THR A 218 -11.87 -4.82 3.15
N GLN A 219 -10.63 -5.08 2.72
CA GLN A 219 -10.29 -5.45 1.33
C GLN A 219 -10.59 -6.93 1.03
N HIS A 220 -10.86 -7.76 2.07
CA HIS A 220 -11.00 -9.20 1.92
C HIS A 220 -12.18 -9.78 2.73
N PRO A 221 -13.44 -9.51 2.32
CA PRO A 221 -14.60 -10.02 3.04
C PRO A 221 -14.61 -11.54 3.24
N SER A 222 -14.14 -12.32 2.26
CA SER A 222 -14.08 -13.80 2.35
C SER A 222 -13.12 -14.28 3.44
N GLU A 223 -11.99 -13.60 3.66
CA GLU A 223 -11.07 -13.91 4.74
C GLU A 223 -11.67 -13.55 6.10
N MET A 224 -12.31 -12.36 6.19
CA MET A 224 -13.02 -11.99 7.42
C MET A 224 -14.09 -13.01 7.80
N GLN A 225 -14.85 -13.52 6.82
CA GLN A 225 -15.81 -14.61 7.04
C GLN A 225 -15.12 -15.85 7.63
N GLN A 226 -14.00 -16.29 7.05
CA GLN A 226 -13.28 -17.50 7.47
C GLN A 226 -12.67 -17.35 8.86
N VAL A 227 -11.95 -16.23 9.11
CA VAL A 227 -11.27 -15.99 10.39
C VAL A 227 -12.29 -15.86 11.53
N VAL A 228 -13.38 -15.14 11.32
CA VAL A 228 -14.48 -15.04 12.31
C VAL A 228 -15.12 -16.41 12.57
N ALA A 229 -15.33 -17.22 11.52
CA ALA A 229 -15.89 -18.57 11.68
C ALA A 229 -14.94 -19.48 12.47
N HIS A 230 -13.64 -19.46 12.19
CA HIS A 230 -12.62 -20.24 12.92
C HIS A 230 -12.55 -19.81 14.40
N MET A 231 -12.51 -18.51 14.66
CA MET A 231 -12.53 -17.95 16.02
C MET A 231 -13.77 -18.36 16.81
N LEU A 232 -14.95 -18.41 16.15
CA LEU A 232 -16.20 -18.85 16.78
C LEU A 232 -16.35 -20.37 16.86
N GLY A 233 -15.51 -21.15 16.18
CA GLY A 233 -15.65 -22.60 16.03
C GLY A 233 -16.87 -23.00 15.17
N TRP A 234 -17.26 -22.15 14.20
CA TRP A 234 -18.42 -22.33 13.34
C TRP A 234 -18.04 -22.69 11.91
N PRO A 235 -18.94 -23.31 11.14
CA PRO A 235 -18.76 -23.43 9.70
C PRO A 235 -18.87 -22.05 9.04
N ALA A 236 -18.09 -21.84 7.95
CA ALA A 236 -17.99 -20.54 7.28
C ALA A 236 -19.34 -19.96 6.82
N HIS A 237 -20.30 -20.82 6.40
CA HIS A 237 -21.62 -20.38 5.97
C HIS A 237 -22.48 -19.78 7.11
N GLY A 238 -22.09 -19.96 8.37
CA GLY A 238 -22.74 -19.32 9.54
C GLY A 238 -22.36 -17.84 9.67
N VAL A 239 -21.37 -17.35 8.93
CA VAL A 239 -20.92 -15.96 8.95
C VAL A 239 -21.09 -15.35 7.57
N VAL A 240 -21.69 -14.15 7.51
CA VAL A 240 -21.74 -13.32 6.30
C VAL A 240 -20.96 -12.05 6.58
N CYS A 241 -20.01 -11.72 5.69
CA CYS A 241 -19.28 -10.46 5.74
C CYS A 241 -19.70 -9.55 4.58
N GLU A 242 -19.99 -8.28 4.89
CA GLU A 242 -20.42 -7.28 3.93
C GLU A 242 -19.54 -6.03 4.02
N CYS A 243 -19.13 -5.50 2.84
CA CYS A 243 -18.41 -4.23 2.69
C CYS A 243 -18.98 -3.46 1.50
N ARG A 244 -19.61 -2.29 1.73
CA ARG A 244 -20.13 -1.45 0.62
C ARG A 244 -19.00 -0.62 -0.01
N ARG A 245 -18.20 0.01 0.82
CA ARG A 245 -17.02 0.81 0.48
C ARG A 245 -16.15 1.04 1.70
N MET A 246 -14.91 1.41 1.45
CA MET A 246 -13.95 1.82 2.47
C MET A 246 -13.48 3.25 2.24
N GLY A 247 -13.21 3.97 3.30
CA GLY A 247 -12.54 5.27 3.28
C GLY A 247 -11.02 5.16 3.12
N GLY A 248 -10.58 4.41 2.10
CA GLY A 248 -9.20 4.01 1.87
C GLY A 248 -8.86 2.64 2.47
N GLY A 249 -7.90 1.97 1.87
CA GLY A 249 -7.38 0.67 2.34
C GLY A 249 -5.88 0.58 2.17
N PHE A 250 -5.39 0.78 0.94
CA PHE A 250 -3.97 0.82 0.55
C PHE A 250 -3.16 -0.44 0.94
N GLY A 251 -3.83 -1.54 1.30
CA GLY A 251 -3.25 -2.76 1.83
C GLY A 251 -3.42 -2.93 3.35
N GLY A 252 -3.69 -1.86 4.10
CA GLY A 252 -3.84 -1.89 5.56
C GLY A 252 -5.15 -2.49 6.06
N LYS A 253 -6.07 -2.82 5.16
CA LYS A 253 -7.34 -3.49 5.45
C LYS A 253 -7.47 -4.84 4.73
N GLU A 254 -6.36 -5.42 4.32
CA GLU A 254 -6.32 -6.75 3.70
C GLU A 254 -6.44 -7.84 4.78
N SER A 255 -5.51 -7.91 5.72
CA SER A 255 -5.51 -8.84 6.86
C SER A 255 -5.85 -8.14 8.19
N GLN A 256 -5.41 -6.93 8.41
CA GLN A 256 -5.44 -6.22 9.69
C GLN A 256 -6.86 -5.92 10.23
N SER A 257 -7.88 -5.93 9.37
CA SER A 257 -9.30 -5.81 9.78
C SER A 257 -9.83 -7.05 10.52
N ALA A 258 -9.13 -8.19 10.47
CA ALA A 258 -9.54 -9.45 11.09
C ALA A 258 -9.69 -9.34 12.61
N LEU A 259 -8.74 -8.69 13.30
CA LEU A 259 -8.81 -8.44 14.73
C LEU A 259 -10.15 -7.78 15.15
N PHE A 260 -10.52 -6.72 14.44
CA PHE A 260 -11.73 -5.93 14.76
C PHE A 260 -13.00 -6.70 14.44
N ALA A 261 -13.03 -7.43 13.33
CA ALA A 261 -14.15 -8.31 12.96
C ALA A 261 -14.34 -9.44 13.98
N CYS A 262 -13.27 -10.08 14.44
CA CYS A 262 -13.30 -11.13 15.45
C CYS A 262 -13.81 -10.62 16.79
N ILE A 263 -13.31 -9.50 17.29
CA ILE A 263 -13.76 -8.92 18.57
C ILE A 263 -15.24 -8.53 18.52
N ALA A 264 -15.70 -7.91 17.42
CA ALA A 264 -17.12 -7.57 17.25
C ALA A 264 -17.99 -8.82 17.26
N ALA A 265 -17.62 -9.85 16.50
CA ALA A 265 -18.37 -11.10 16.37
C ALA A 265 -18.36 -11.92 17.67
N LEU A 266 -17.22 -12.03 18.38
CA LEU A 266 -17.11 -12.70 19.67
C LEU A 266 -18.04 -12.08 20.70
N ALA A 267 -17.99 -10.75 20.83
CA ALA A 267 -18.85 -10.03 21.76
C ALA A 267 -20.34 -10.14 21.39
N ALA A 268 -20.67 -10.03 20.10
CA ALA A 268 -22.04 -10.17 19.62
C ALA A 268 -22.61 -11.57 19.86
N GLN A 269 -21.80 -12.61 19.63
CA GLN A 269 -22.18 -14.01 19.93
C GLN A 269 -22.42 -14.24 21.42
N ARG A 270 -21.53 -13.75 22.27
CA ARG A 270 -21.65 -13.94 23.74
C ARG A 270 -22.86 -13.21 24.35
N LEU A 271 -23.15 -12.01 23.86
CA LEU A 271 -24.14 -11.13 24.45
C LEU A 271 -25.48 -11.17 23.70
N GLN A 272 -25.55 -11.83 22.55
CA GLN A 272 -26.76 -11.90 21.70
C GLN A 272 -27.30 -10.50 21.38
N ARG A 273 -26.41 -9.52 21.19
CA ARG A 273 -26.69 -8.12 20.87
C ARG A 273 -25.75 -7.65 19.77
N PRO A 274 -26.14 -6.68 18.96
CA PRO A 274 -25.23 -6.04 18.01
C PRO A 274 -24.06 -5.38 18.75
N VAL A 275 -22.84 -5.54 18.19
CA VAL A 275 -21.62 -4.95 18.77
C VAL A 275 -20.81 -4.26 17.68
N LYS A 276 -20.42 -3.02 17.93
CA LYS A 276 -19.55 -2.22 17.06
C LYS A 276 -18.17 -2.02 17.70
N VAL A 277 -17.12 -2.26 16.93
CA VAL A 277 -15.74 -1.99 17.30
C VAL A 277 -15.20 -0.94 16.34
N ARG A 278 -14.65 0.15 16.86
CA ARG A 278 -14.01 1.19 16.10
C ARG A 278 -12.68 1.55 16.76
N ALA A 279 -11.59 1.50 16.01
CA ALA A 279 -10.32 2.02 16.48
C ALA A 279 -10.31 3.56 16.36
N ASP A 280 -9.84 4.25 17.41
CA ASP A 280 -9.45 5.65 17.25
C ASP A 280 -8.14 5.72 16.45
N ARG A 281 -7.84 6.88 15.88
CA ARG A 281 -6.65 7.05 15.04
C ARG A 281 -5.34 6.67 15.75
N ASP A 282 -5.20 7.06 17.01
CA ASP A 282 -4.00 6.74 17.79
C ASP A 282 -3.87 5.23 18.06
N ASP A 283 -4.99 4.57 18.40
CA ASP A 283 -5.03 3.12 18.63
C ASP A 283 -4.78 2.36 17.30
N ASP A 284 -5.34 2.83 16.19
CA ASP A 284 -5.13 2.26 14.86
C ASP A 284 -3.63 2.28 14.49
N PHE A 285 -2.95 3.43 14.67
CA PHE A 285 -1.49 3.53 14.48
C PHE A 285 -0.69 2.58 15.36
N MET A 286 -1.14 2.36 16.60
CA MET A 286 -0.41 1.52 17.56
C MET A 286 -0.63 0.04 17.35
N ILE A 287 -1.79 -0.37 16.85
CA ILE A 287 -2.19 -1.78 16.73
C ILE A 287 -1.83 -2.35 15.34
N THR A 288 -2.14 -1.60 14.28
CA THR A 288 -2.08 -2.12 12.90
C THR A 288 -0.69 -2.09 12.29
N GLY A 289 -0.47 -3.00 11.35
CA GLY A 289 0.78 -3.12 10.60
C GLY A 289 1.05 -1.96 9.63
N LYS A 290 2.32 -1.81 9.26
CA LYS A 290 2.84 -0.74 8.40
C LYS A 290 3.50 -1.32 7.14
N ARG A 291 3.87 -0.46 6.17
CA ARG A 291 4.83 -0.84 5.13
C ARG A 291 6.13 -1.28 5.78
N HIS A 292 6.68 -2.39 5.35
CA HIS A 292 7.99 -2.86 5.78
C HIS A 292 9.06 -1.81 5.47
N ASP A 293 9.75 -1.33 6.48
CA ASP A 293 11.04 -0.66 6.33
C ASP A 293 12.11 -1.69 5.98
N ALA A 294 13.18 -1.24 5.36
CA ALA A 294 14.23 -2.13 4.89
C ALA A 294 15.61 -1.53 5.06
N VAL A 295 16.56 -2.42 5.41
CA VAL A 295 17.99 -2.14 5.38
C VAL A 295 18.61 -3.02 4.29
N TYR A 296 19.42 -2.41 3.43
CA TYR A 296 20.05 -3.08 2.31
C TYR A 296 21.56 -3.10 2.44
N GLU A 297 22.17 -4.23 2.08
CA GLU A 297 23.57 -4.36 1.77
C GLU A 297 23.69 -4.77 0.30
N TYR A 298 24.42 -4.02 -0.50
CA TYR A 298 24.50 -4.29 -1.93
C TYR A 298 25.92 -4.19 -2.48
N ALA A 299 26.19 -4.90 -3.58
CA ALA A 299 27.39 -4.77 -4.38
C ALA A 299 27.07 -4.99 -5.87
N ALA A 300 27.74 -4.27 -6.76
CA ALA A 300 27.67 -4.47 -8.19
C ALA A 300 29.01 -4.29 -8.88
N GLY A 301 29.25 -5.11 -9.90
CA GLY A 301 30.33 -4.93 -10.86
C GLY A 301 29.77 -4.47 -12.20
N PHE A 302 30.42 -3.49 -12.85
CA PHE A 302 29.95 -2.87 -14.10
C PHE A 302 31.08 -2.46 -15.02
N ASP A 303 30.75 -2.22 -16.29
CA ASP A 303 31.69 -1.76 -17.32
C ASP A 303 31.73 -0.22 -17.41
N GLU A 304 32.53 0.31 -18.35
CA GLU A 304 32.73 1.73 -18.58
C GLU A 304 31.46 2.48 -19.04
N THR A 305 30.46 1.75 -19.51
CA THR A 305 29.16 2.32 -19.90
C THR A 305 28.20 2.40 -18.71
N GLY A 306 28.56 1.75 -17.59
CA GLY A 306 27.71 1.58 -16.43
C GLY A 306 26.75 0.38 -16.53
N ARG A 307 26.96 -0.51 -17.52
CA ARG A 307 26.21 -1.76 -17.63
C ARG A 307 26.62 -2.71 -16.50
N ILE A 308 25.63 -3.19 -15.74
CA ILE A 308 25.85 -4.15 -14.67
C ILE A 308 26.20 -5.51 -15.25
N LEU A 309 27.33 -6.06 -14.82
CA LEU A 309 27.84 -7.39 -15.17
C LEU A 309 27.50 -8.43 -14.12
N GLY A 310 27.35 -8.02 -12.86
CA GLY A 310 26.92 -8.85 -11.75
C GLY A 310 26.44 -7.98 -10.60
N ALA A 311 25.43 -8.42 -9.87
CA ALA A 311 24.87 -7.71 -8.73
C ALA A 311 24.57 -8.67 -7.55
N ARG A 312 24.70 -8.15 -6.31
CA ARG A 312 24.25 -8.79 -5.08
C ARG A 312 23.47 -7.81 -4.24
N VAL A 313 22.41 -8.28 -3.60
CA VAL A 313 21.68 -7.51 -2.60
C VAL A 313 21.18 -8.43 -1.48
N GLU A 314 21.28 -7.94 -0.25
CA GLU A 314 20.54 -8.46 0.88
C GLU A 314 19.52 -7.41 1.31
N ILE A 315 18.26 -7.82 1.46
CA ILE A 315 17.12 -7.00 1.82
C ILE A 315 16.62 -7.46 3.19
N ALA A 316 16.96 -6.76 4.26
CA ALA A 316 16.47 -7.04 5.61
C ALA A 316 15.21 -6.22 5.89
N LEU A 317 14.04 -6.86 5.84
CA LEU A 317 12.73 -6.25 6.07
C LEU A 317 12.34 -6.39 7.55
N ARG A 318 11.86 -5.32 8.19
CA ARG A 318 11.19 -5.43 9.49
C ARG A 318 9.85 -6.13 9.29
N ALA A 319 9.65 -7.31 9.84
CA ALA A 319 8.39 -8.05 9.77
C ALA A 319 7.45 -7.72 10.94
N GLY A 320 8.00 -7.30 12.08
CA GLY A 320 7.25 -7.20 13.33
C GLY A 320 7.25 -8.52 14.10
N TYR A 321 6.26 -8.71 14.94
CA TYR A 321 6.23 -9.86 15.85
C TYR A 321 5.71 -11.15 15.20
N SER A 322 4.86 -11.05 14.17
CA SER A 322 4.24 -12.16 13.43
C SER A 322 4.54 -12.11 11.94
N ALA A 323 4.23 -13.17 11.23
CA ALA A 323 4.50 -13.28 9.79
C ALA A 323 3.58 -12.39 8.94
N ASP A 324 2.31 -12.29 9.29
CA ASP A 324 1.27 -11.63 8.48
C ASP A 324 1.51 -11.90 6.96
N LEU A 325 1.70 -10.88 6.15
CA LEU A 325 1.96 -10.96 4.71
C LEU A 325 3.45 -10.79 4.35
N SER A 326 4.35 -10.73 5.34
CA SER A 326 5.79 -10.44 5.15
C SER A 326 6.48 -11.37 4.15
N GLY A 327 6.11 -12.66 4.11
CA GLY A 327 6.70 -13.62 3.17
C GLY A 327 6.38 -13.29 1.72
N ALA A 328 5.14 -12.95 1.43
CA ALA A 328 4.70 -12.56 0.08
C ALA A 328 5.28 -11.21 -0.33
N VAL A 329 5.39 -10.25 0.61
CA VAL A 329 6.07 -8.95 0.41
C VAL A 329 7.55 -9.16 0.09
N ALA A 330 8.25 -10.00 0.84
CA ALA A 330 9.66 -10.34 0.58
C ALA A 330 9.86 -11.02 -0.79
N THR A 331 8.97 -11.95 -1.16
CA THR A 331 8.99 -12.61 -2.48
C THR A 331 8.83 -11.57 -3.60
N ARG A 332 7.90 -10.63 -3.43
CA ARG A 332 7.68 -9.58 -4.43
C ARG A 332 8.84 -8.59 -4.51
N ALA A 333 9.49 -8.28 -3.38
CA ALA A 333 10.72 -7.47 -3.37
C ALA A 333 11.84 -8.14 -4.17
N VAL A 334 12.03 -9.46 -4.00
CA VAL A 334 12.98 -10.26 -4.80
C VAL A 334 12.65 -10.19 -6.29
N CYS A 335 11.36 -10.34 -6.67
CA CYS A 335 10.94 -10.31 -8.07
C CYS A 335 11.00 -8.92 -8.73
N HIS A 336 11.07 -7.84 -7.95
CA HIS A 336 11.11 -6.46 -8.46
C HIS A 336 12.47 -5.76 -8.23
N PHE A 337 13.47 -6.47 -7.71
CA PHE A 337 14.81 -5.93 -7.59
C PHE A 337 15.37 -5.47 -8.94
N ASP A 338 15.03 -6.19 -10.00
CA ASP A 338 15.44 -5.87 -11.37
C ASP A 338 14.82 -4.59 -11.94
N ASN A 339 13.69 -4.11 -11.40
CA ASN A 339 12.89 -3.03 -11.98
C ASN A 339 12.81 -3.15 -13.52
N ALA A 340 13.22 -2.14 -14.27
CA ALA A 340 13.24 -2.13 -15.74
C ALA A 340 14.56 -2.65 -16.35
N TYR A 341 15.43 -3.30 -15.58
CA TYR A 341 16.82 -3.58 -15.95
C TYR A 341 17.14 -5.07 -16.05
N TYR A 342 17.85 -5.44 -17.10
CA TYR A 342 18.31 -6.80 -17.32
C TYR A 342 19.53 -7.14 -16.47
N LEU A 343 19.44 -8.19 -15.70
CA LEU A 343 20.53 -8.72 -14.86
C LEU A 343 20.86 -10.14 -15.31
N SER A 344 22.06 -10.36 -15.88
CA SER A 344 22.50 -11.70 -16.29
C SER A 344 22.94 -12.56 -15.09
N ASP A 345 23.64 -11.93 -14.14
CA ASP A 345 24.25 -12.57 -12.99
C ASP A 345 23.84 -11.80 -11.72
N VAL A 346 23.02 -12.42 -10.88
CA VAL A 346 22.45 -11.75 -9.70
C VAL A 346 22.22 -12.70 -8.53
N GLU A 347 22.45 -12.19 -7.32
CA GLU A 347 22.13 -12.88 -6.06
C GLU A 347 21.31 -11.94 -5.19
N ILE A 348 20.12 -12.41 -4.77
CA ILE A 348 19.17 -11.64 -3.97
C ILE A 348 18.80 -12.48 -2.74
N VAL A 349 19.04 -11.93 -1.55
CA VAL A 349 18.64 -12.51 -0.29
C VAL A 349 17.62 -11.59 0.36
N ALA A 350 16.47 -12.12 0.81
CA ALA A 350 15.48 -11.35 1.57
C ALA A 350 15.21 -12.01 2.92
N LEU A 351 15.25 -11.18 3.97
CA LEU A 351 15.11 -11.58 5.37
C LEU A 351 13.86 -10.92 5.95
N CYS A 352 12.94 -11.71 6.53
CA CYS A 352 11.79 -11.22 7.29
C CYS A 352 12.18 -11.15 8.78
N CYS A 353 12.76 -10.03 9.20
CA CYS A 353 13.35 -9.83 10.53
C CYS A 353 12.27 -9.71 11.60
N LYS A 354 12.31 -10.60 12.61
CA LYS A 354 11.36 -10.58 13.74
C LYS A 354 11.74 -9.47 14.72
N THR A 355 10.80 -8.57 15.02
CA THR A 355 11.00 -7.46 15.94
C THR A 355 9.82 -7.32 16.90
N ASN A 356 10.03 -6.63 18.04
CA ASN A 356 8.98 -6.35 19.02
C ASN A 356 8.21 -5.06 18.67
N THR A 357 7.69 -5.06 17.43
CA THR A 357 6.79 -4.05 16.89
C THR A 357 5.54 -4.75 16.35
N GLN A 358 4.47 -3.99 16.06
CA GLN A 358 3.31 -4.56 15.35
C GLN A 358 3.76 -5.26 14.06
N SER A 359 3.05 -6.29 13.63
CA SER A 359 3.39 -7.02 12.41
C SER A 359 3.19 -6.13 11.19
N ASN A 360 4.27 -5.95 10.39
CA ASN A 360 4.17 -5.21 9.16
C ASN A 360 3.37 -6.01 8.11
N THR A 361 2.63 -5.31 7.27
CA THR A 361 1.62 -5.89 6.40
C THR A 361 1.68 -5.33 4.97
N ALA A 362 0.69 -5.66 4.18
CA ALA A 362 0.50 -5.11 2.85
C ALA A 362 0.45 -3.58 2.85
N PHE A 363 1.12 -3.00 1.89
CA PHE A 363 0.97 -1.60 1.52
C PHE A 363 1.17 -1.48 0.00
N ARG A 364 0.42 -0.61 -0.67
CA ARG A 364 0.44 -0.34 -2.12
C ARG A 364 1.82 -0.59 -2.74
N GLY A 365 1.95 -1.55 -3.68
CA GLY A 365 3.19 -2.04 -4.25
C GLY A 365 3.75 -3.33 -3.64
N PHE A 366 3.37 -3.69 -2.40
CA PHE A 366 3.53 -5.00 -1.77
C PHE A 366 4.95 -5.59 -1.86
N GLY A 367 5.99 -4.81 -1.55
CA GLY A 367 7.40 -5.24 -1.67
C GLY A 367 8.08 -4.81 -2.98
N GLY A 368 7.32 -4.62 -4.06
CA GLY A 368 7.86 -4.09 -5.32
C GLY A 368 8.63 -2.77 -5.16
N PRO A 369 8.07 -1.78 -4.42
CA PRO A 369 8.78 -0.53 -4.15
C PRO A 369 10.10 -0.72 -3.43
N GLN A 370 10.15 -1.60 -2.42
CA GLN A 370 11.37 -1.88 -1.66
C GLN A 370 12.44 -2.55 -2.54
N GLY A 371 12.03 -3.52 -3.39
CA GLY A 371 12.95 -4.18 -4.31
C GLY A 371 13.52 -3.24 -5.37
N ALA A 372 12.66 -2.44 -6.00
CA ALA A 372 13.07 -1.56 -7.11
C ALA A 372 13.88 -0.34 -6.66
N LEU A 373 13.60 0.22 -5.48
CA LEU A 373 14.25 1.44 -5.00
C LEU A 373 15.76 1.27 -4.83
N VAL A 374 16.21 0.17 -4.25
CA VAL A 374 17.65 -0.07 -4.05
C VAL A 374 18.38 -0.21 -5.39
N MET A 375 17.76 -0.78 -6.43
CA MET A 375 18.34 -0.82 -7.77
C MET A 375 18.50 0.59 -8.36
N GLU A 376 17.52 1.47 -8.17
CA GLU A 376 17.59 2.86 -8.61
C GLU A 376 18.71 3.64 -7.90
N VAL A 377 18.91 3.38 -6.59
CA VAL A 377 20.02 3.94 -5.80
C VAL A 377 21.37 3.42 -6.29
N MET A 378 21.47 2.13 -6.62
CA MET A 378 22.68 1.52 -7.16
C MET A 378 23.07 2.15 -8.52
N LEU A 379 22.11 2.30 -9.45
CA LEU A 379 22.37 2.89 -10.77
C LEU A 379 22.74 4.38 -10.68
N ASP A 380 22.13 5.14 -9.79
CA ASP A 380 22.53 6.51 -9.50
C ASP A 380 23.97 6.56 -8.96
N SER A 381 24.35 5.65 -8.09
CA SER A 381 25.71 5.56 -7.52
C SER A 381 26.75 5.17 -8.60
N ILE A 382 26.42 4.24 -9.49
CA ILE A 382 27.27 3.87 -10.66
C ILE A 382 27.48 5.10 -11.56
N ALA A 383 26.41 5.84 -11.86
CA ALA A 383 26.48 7.03 -12.69
C ALA A 383 27.41 8.10 -12.10
N ARG A 384 27.33 8.34 -10.79
CA ARG A 384 28.19 9.29 -10.07
C ARG A 384 29.64 8.86 -10.12
N GLN A 385 29.97 7.60 -9.88
CA GLN A 385 31.33 7.09 -9.95
C GLN A 385 31.93 7.23 -11.34
N LEU A 386 31.14 6.99 -12.39
CA LEU A 386 31.57 7.14 -13.79
C LEU A 386 31.50 8.59 -14.30
N LYS A 387 30.97 9.53 -13.51
CA LYS A 387 30.71 10.93 -13.91
C LYS A 387 29.84 11.01 -15.18
N ARG A 388 28.81 10.13 -15.27
CA ARG A 388 27.86 10.06 -16.37
C ARG A 388 26.48 10.59 -15.91
N ASP A 389 25.65 10.96 -16.90
CA ASP A 389 24.24 11.19 -16.62
C ASP A 389 23.57 9.90 -16.10
N PRO A 390 22.89 9.91 -14.94
CA PRO A 390 22.16 8.75 -14.44
C PRO A 390 21.14 8.16 -15.43
N LEU A 391 20.58 8.98 -16.32
CA LEU A 391 19.71 8.50 -17.40
C LEU A 391 20.46 7.57 -18.37
N GLU A 392 21.69 7.93 -18.79
CA GLU A 392 22.46 7.11 -19.75
C GLU A 392 22.81 5.73 -19.16
N VAL A 393 23.11 5.68 -17.85
CA VAL A 393 23.37 4.41 -17.15
C VAL A 393 22.09 3.55 -17.07
N ARG A 394 20.92 4.15 -16.84
CA ARG A 394 19.65 3.45 -16.86
C ARG A 394 19.34 2.85 -18.23
N LEU A 395 19.49 3.64 -19.30
CA LEU A 395 19.26 3.20 -20.67
C LEU A 395 20.16 2.02 -21.06
N ALA A 396 21.45 2.02 -20.63
CA ALA A 396 22.41 0.96 -20.92
C ALA A 396 22.01 -0.39 -20.28
N ASN A 397 21.23 -0.34 -19.21
CA ASN A 397 20.79 -1.51 -18.45
C ASN A 397 19.38 -2.03 -18.79
N TYR A 398 18.57 -1.32 -19.58
CA TYR A 398 17.20 -1.70 -19.89
C TYR A 398 17.08 -3.15 -20.40
N TYR A 399 15.97 -3.77 -20.08
CA TYR A 399 15.51 -4.96 -20.77
C TYR A 399 15.43 -4.70 -22.27
N GLY A 400 15.86 -5.68 -23.06
CA GLY A 400 15.75 -5.65 -24.52
C GLY A 400 14.42 -6.25 -25.00
N VAL A 401 14.35 -6.40 -26.32
CA VAL A 401 13.27 -7.11 -27.02
C VAL A 401 13.87 -8.23 -27.84
N GLY A 402 13.52 -9.49 -27.57
CA GLY A 402 14.08 -10.66 -28.22
C GLY A 402 15.42 -11.14 -27.67
N GLU A 403 16.18 -10.25 -27.04
CA GLU A 403 17.41 -10.54 -26.30
C GLU A 403 17.43 -9.76 -24.99
N ARG A 404 18.13 -10.23 -23.97
CA ARG A 404 18.15 -9.57 -22.64
C ARG A 404 16.74 -9.31 -22.09
N ASP A 405 15.84 -10.28 -22.25
CA ASP A 405 14.40 -10.13 -22.01
C ASP A 405 13.86 -11.15 -21.00
N VAL A 406 14.74 -11.80 -20.24
CA VAL A 406 14.36 -12.78 -19.22
C VAL A 406 14.74 -12.29 -17.83
N THR A 407 13.75 -12.24 -16.92
CA THR A 407 13.92 -11.82 -15.52
C THR A 407 14.83 -12.78 -14.72
N PRO A 408 15.34 -12.37 -13.54
CA PRO A 408 16.10 -13.25 -12.66
C PRO A 408 15.38 -14.54 -12.28
N TYR A 409 14.05 -14.50 -12.16
CA TYR A 409 13.19 -15.64 -11.81
C TYR A 409 12.65 -16.44 -13.01
N GLY A 410 13.13 -16.15 -14.23
CA GLY A 410 12.89 -16.95 -15.43
C GLY A 410 11.71 -16.54 -16.31
N GLN A 411 10.92 -15.50 -15.95
CA GLN A 411 9.84 -14.98 -16.78
C GLN A 411 10.38 -14.13 -17.92
N ARG A 412 9.90 -14.35 -19.14
CA ARG A 412 10.20 -13.48 -20.29
C ARG A 412 9.44 -12.15 -20.15
N VAL A 413 10.11 -11.05 -20.42
CA VAL A 413 9.51 -9.71 -20.49
C VAL A 413 9.00 -9.50 -21.93
N GLU A 414 7.78 -9.95 -22.15
CA GLU A 414 7.04 -9.74 -23.41
C GLU A 414 6.49 -8.29 -23.42
N ASP A 415 5.92 -7.76 -24.44
CA ASP A 415 5.28 -6.42 -24.47
C ASP A 415 6.08 -5.31 -23.72
N ASN A 416 7.39 -5.26 -23.99
CA ASN A 416 8.28 -4.28 -23.35
C ASN A 416 8.22 -2.93 -24.08
N VAL A 417 7.52 -1.96 -23.49
CA VAL A 417 7.36 -0.60 -24.03
C VAL A 417 8.21 0.46 -23.30
N ILE A 418 9.14 0.04 -22.42
CA ILE A 418 9.86 1.00 -21.57
C ILE A 418 10.73 1.97 -22.37
N ALA A 419 11.38 1.53 -23.44
CA ALA A 419 12.23 2.40 -24.24
C ALA A 419 11.43 3.48 -25.02
N PRO A 420 10.40 3.15 -25.81
CA PRO A 420 9.59 4.17 -26.49
C PRO A 420 8.81 5.07 -25.53
N LEU A 421 8.34 4.54 -24.39
CA LEU A 421 7.71 5.34 -23.34
C LEU A 421 8.70 6.35 -22.75
N THR A 422 9.96 5.93 -22.52
CA THR A 422 11.02 6.82 -22.04
C THR A 422 11.30 7.93 -23.04
N ASP A 423 11.45 7.61 -24.34
CA ASP A 423 11.73 8.60 -25.38
C ASP A 423 10.61 9.65 -25.45
N GLU A 424 9.33 9.24 -25.37
CA GLU A 424 8.19 10.15 -25.36
C GLU A 424 8.21 11.08 -24.13
N LEU A 425 8.47 10.54 -22.94
CA LEU A 425 8.54 11.33 -21.71
C LEU A 425 9.71 12.30 -21.72
N LEU A 426 10.90 11.89 -22.19
CA LEU A 426 12.07 12.76 -22.27
C LEU A 426 11.85 13.93 -23.23
N ALA A 427 11.15 13.70 -24.35
CA ALA A 427 10.78 14.74 -25.30
C ALA A 427 9.74 15.71 -24.73
N SER A 428 8.66 15.19 -24.14
CA SER A 428 7.56 16.01 -23.59
C SER A 428 7.94 16.81 -22.34
N SER A 429 8.90 16.29 -21.54
CA SER A 429 9.38 16.94 -20.32
C SER A 429 10.57 17.89 -20.54
N ASP A 430 11.13 17.98 -21.74
CA ASP A 430 12.37 18.74 -22.03
C ASP A 430 13.55 18.37 -21.11
N TYR A 431 13.65 17.11 -20.70
CA TYR A 431 14.60 16.66 -19.67
C TYR A 431 16.03 17.16 -19.92
N ARG A 432 16.56 16.97 -21.15
CA ARG A 432 17.97 17.30 -21.48
C ARG A 432 18.26 18.79 -21.40
N ALA A 433 17.37 19.63 -21.92
CA ALA A 433 17.49 21.09 -21.87
C ALA A 433 17.39 21.62 -20.43
N ARG A 434 16.44 21.10 -19.65
CA ARG A 434 16.27 21.45 -18.22
C ARG A 434 17.49 21.06 -17.41
N ARG A 435 18.04 19.84 -17.61
CA ARG A 435 19.23 19.39 -16.91
C ARG A 435 20.44 20.30 -17.18
N ALA A 436 20.64 20.73 -18.43
CA ALA A 436 21.70 21.67 -18.79
C ALA A 436 21.47 23.06 -18.11
N ALA A 437 20.24 23.57 -18.07
CA ALA A 437 19.91 24.81 -17.40
C ALA A 437 20.14 24.75 -15.89
N LEU A 438 19.84 23.62 -15.25
CA LEU A 438 20.08 23.43 -13.82
C LEU A 438 21.56 23.44 -13.44
N ALA A 439 22.44 22.93 -14.29
CA ALA A 439 23.89 23.00 -14.05
C ALA A 439 24.36 24.47 -13.95
N ALA A 440 23.89 25.34 -14.85
CA ALA A 440 24.21 26.79 -14.82
C ALA A 440 23.58 27.47 -13.56
N TYR A 441 22.34 27.13 -13.22
CA TYR A 441 21.69 27.65 -12.01
C TYR A 441 22.48 27.27 -10.74
N ASN A 442 22.86 26.01 -10.61
CA ASN A 442 23.57 25.50 -9.42
C ASN A 442 24.97 26.09 -9.27
N ALA A 443 25.66 26.39 -10.38
CA ALA A 443 26.95 27.08 -10.35
C ALA A 443 26.84 28.53 -9.85
N ALA A 444 25.70 29.21 -10.12
CA ALA A 444 25.47 30.58 -9.71
C ALA A 444 24.82 30.72 -8.32
N SER A 445 24.15 29.68 -7.81
CA SER A 445 23.44 29.72 -6.53
C SER A 445 24.30 29.12 -5.40
N PRO A 446 24.63 29.89 -4.34
CA PRO A 446 25.45 29.37 -3.24
C PRO A 446 24.66 28.49 -2.25
N VAL A 447 23.37 28.72 -2.08
CA VAL A 447 22.52 28.09 -1.03
C VAL A 447 21.47 27.17 -1.64
N LEU A 448 20.65 27.67 -2.55
CA LEU A 448 19.59 26.87 -3.15
C LEU A 448 20.16 26.02 -4.28
N LYS A 449 20.01 24.69 -4.19
CA LYS A 449 20.43 23.75 -5.23
C LYS A 449 19.20 23.08 -5.85
N ARG A 450 19.22 22.91 -7.16
CA ARG A 450 18.15 22.22 -7.89
C ARG A 450 18.67 20.89 -8.41
N GLY A 451 17.81 19.88 -8.40
CA GLY A 451 18.09 18.57 -8.95
C GLY A 451 16.97 18.10 -9.86
N ILE A 452 17.31 17.30 -10.86
CA ILE A 452 16.37 16.67 -11.78
C ILE A 452 16.74 15.22 -11.97
N ALA A 453 15.76 14.33 -11.89
CA ALA A 453 15.98 12.91 -12.11
C ALA A 453 14.83 12.28 -12.90
N PHE A 454 15.20 11.25 -13.64
CA PHE A 454 14.32 10.33 -14.34
C PHE A 454 14.32 8.98 -13.61
N SER A 455 13.18 8.34 -13.49
CA SER A 455 13.06 6.95 -13.00
C SER A 455 12.00 6.18 -13.80
N PRO A 456 12.33 4.96 -14.30
CA PRO A 456 11.37 4.08 -14.95
C PRO A 456 10.71 3.14 -13.95
N VAL A 457 9.58 2.56 -14.35
CA VAL A 457 8.85 1.52 -13.60
C VAL A 457 8.52 0.36 -14.55
N LYS A 458 8.83 -0.87 -14.13
CA LYS A 458 8.27 -2.12 -14.64
C LYS A 458 7.67 -2.85 -13.45
N PHE A 459 6.38 -3.09 -13.45
CA PHE A 459 5.68 -3.70 -12.33
C PHE A 459 4.84 -4.89 -12.75
N GLY A 460 5.06 -6.04 -12.13
CA GLY A 460 4.35 -7.28 -12.43
C GLY A 460 2.95 -7.30 -11.81
N ILE A 461 1.95 -7.64 -12.61
CA ILE A 461 0.54 -7.67 -12.22
C ILE A 461 0.05 -9.11 -12.10
N SER A 462 -0.25 -9.53 -10.91
CA SER A 462 -0.93 -10.72 -10.38
C SER A 462 -0.54 -10.93 -8.93
N PHE A 463 -1.27 -11.74 -8.20
CA PHE A 463 -0.74 -12.34 -6.98
C PHE A 463 0.38 -13.32 -7.35
N ASN A 464 1.50 -13.27 -6.62
CA ASN A 464 2.57 -14.27 -6.72
C ASN A 464 2.22 -15.62 -6.05
N VAL A 465 1.00 -15.72 -5.54
CA VAL A 465 0.36 -16.94 -5.04
C VAL A 465 -0.70 -17.35 -6.06
N PRO A 466 -0.48 -18.38 -6.90
CA PRO A 466 -1.30 -18.63 -8.10
C PRO A 466 -2.80 -18.80 -7.81
N PHE A 467 -3.19 -19.52 -6.73
CA PHE A 467 -4.58 -19.79 -6.41
C PHE A 467 -5.41 -18.54 -6.05
N LEU A 468 -4.76 -17.41 -5.70
CA LEU A 468 -5.44 -16.15 -5.42
C LEU A 468 -5.86 -15.40 -6.70
N ASN A 469 -5.39 -15.82 -7.88
CA ASN A 469 -5.70 -15.14 -9.14
C ASN A 469 -7.04 -15.62 -9.72
N GLN A 470 -8.13 -15.44 -8.96
CA GLN A 470 -9.48 -15.84 -9.35
C GLN A 470 -10.54 -14.90 -8.77
N ALA A 471 -11.68 -14.77 -9.45
CA ALA A 471 -12.83 -14.02 -8.95
C ALA A 471 -14.15 -14.57 -9.50
N GLY A 472 -15.22 -14.29 -8.75
CA GLY A 472 -16.60 -14.54 -9.15
C GLY A 472 -17.41 -13.25 -9.26
N ALA A 473 -18.48 -13.29 -10.05
CA ALA A 473 -19.49 -12.24 -10.14
C ALA A 473 -20.88 -12.84 -10.32
N LEU A 474 -21.91 -12.05 -9.99
CA LEU A 474 -23.32 -12.38 -10.17
C LEU A 474 -24.03 -11.19 -10.80
N VAL A 475 -24.65 -11.39 -11.96
CA VAL A 475 -25.40 -10.36 -12.69
C VAL A 475 -26.88 -10.72 -12.76
N HIS A 476 -27.74 -9.76 -12.44
CA HIS A 476 -29.20 -9.87 -12.55
C HIS A 476 -29.74 -8.81 -13.51
N VAL A 477 -30.55 -9.20 -14.47
CA VAL A 477 -31.32 -8.30 -15.32
C VAL A 477 -32.79 -8.38 -14.89
N TYR A 478 -33.34 -7.26 -14.44
CA TYR A 478 -34.73 -7.18 -14.01
C TYR A 478 -35.69 -6.96 -15.19
N LYS A 479 -36.98 -7.22 -15.00
CA LYS A 479 -37.99 -7.16 -16.07
C LYS A 479 -38.13 -5.79 -16.74
N ASP A 480 -37.74 -4.74 -16.05
CA ASP A 480 -37.74 -3.37 -16.58
C ASP A 480 -36.46 -3.02 -17.36
N GLY A 481 -35.53 -3.96 -17.46
CA GLY A 481 -34.24 -3.76 -18.10
C GLY A 481 -33.18 -3.10 -17.23
N SER A 482 -33.42 -2.89 -15.92
CA SER A 482 -32.40 -2.49 -14.97
C SER A 482 -31.52 -3.68 -14.61
N ILE A 483 -30.25 -3.39 -14.23
CA ILE A 483 -29.21 -4.42 -14.06
C ILE A 483 -28.55 -4.21 -12.70
N LEU A 484 -28.36 -5.32 -11.97
CA LEU A 484 -27.62 -5.37 -10.71
C LEU A 484 -26.40 -6.28 -10.87
N VAL A 485 -25.22 -5.78 -10.49
CA VAL A 485 -23.98 -6.57 -10.48
C VAL A 485 -23.43 -6.67 -9.07
N ASN A 486 -23.08 -7.90 -8.68
CA ASN A 486 -22.33 -8.23 -7.47
C ASN A 486 -21.00 -8.83 -7.91
N HIS A 487 -19.91 -8.49 -7.24
CA HIS A 487 -18.60 -9.09 -7.47
C HIS A 487 -17.80 -9.17 -6.17
N GLY A 488 -16.72 -9.96 -6.16
CA GLY A 488 -15.93 -10.21 -4.97
C GLY A 488 -14.97 -9.08 -4.57
N GLY A 489 -14.74 -8.12 -5.45
CA GLY A 489 -13.88 -6.98 -5.18
C GLY A 489 -14.57 -5.92 -4.33
N THR A 490 -13.79 -5.18 -3.53
CA THR A 490 -14.27 -4.09 -2.68
C THR A 490 -13.87 -2.72 -3.21
N GLU A 491 -14.75 -1.73 -3.03
CA GLU A 491 -14.51 -0.33 -3.39
C GLU A 491 -13.78 0.39 -2.25
N MET A 492 -12.61 0.96 -2.55
CA MET A 492 -11.81 1.74 -1.60
C MET A 492 -11.39 3.13 -2.14
N GLY A 493 -12.15 3.63 -3.13
CA GLY A 493 -11.91 4.90 -3.81
C GLY A 493 -11.24 4.77 -5.18
N GLN A 494 -10.84 3.55 -5.60
CA GLN A 494 -10.16 3.30 -6.87
C GLN A 494 -11.10 3.20 -8.08
N GLY A 495 -12.42 3.24 -7.87
CA GLY A 495 -13.43 3.19 -8.92
C GLY A 495 -13.69 1.80 -9.50
N LEU A 496 -13.43 0.74 -8.73
CA LEU A 496 -13.66 -0.64 -9.16
C LEU A 496 -15.12 -0.88 -9.54
N ASN A 497 -16.06 -0.47 -8.68
CA ASN A 497 -17.49 -0.63 -8.94
C ASN A 497 -17.92 0.08 -10.23
N THR A 498 -17.40 1.28 -10.48
CA THR A 498 -17.67 2.04 -11.70
C THR A 498 -17.17 1.29 -12.94
N LYS A 499 -15.92 0.80 -12.91
CA LYS A 499 -15.32 0.05 -14.04
C LYS A 499 -16.04 -1.25 -14.30
N VAL A 500 -16.37 -2.03 -13.27
CA VAL A 500 -17.14 -3.30 -13.43
C VAL A 500 -18.53 -3.02 -13.99
N ALA A 501 -19.21 -1.98 -13.55
CA ALA A 501 -20.50 -1.58 -14.09
C ALA A 501 -20.39 -1.12 -15.57
N GLN A 502 -19.29 -0.41 -15.97
CA GLN A 502 -19.01 -0.07 -17.36
C GLN A 502 -18.83 -1.32 -18.24
N VAL A 503 -18.14 -2.35 -17.71
CA VAL A 503 -17.96 -3.64 -18.42
C VAL A 503 -19.31 -4.32 -18.69
N VAL A 504 -20.17 -4.43 -17.68
CA VAL A 504 -21.50 -5.04 -17.79
C VAL A 504 -22.40 -4.23 -18.74
N ALA A 505 -22.38 -2.91 -18.60
CA ALA A 505 -23.16 -2.01 -19.45
C ALA A 505 -22.75 -2.14 -20.92
N ASN A 506 -21.45 -2.21 -21.20
CA ASN A 506 -20.92 -2.40 -22.55
C ASN A 506 -21.32 -3.77 -23.15
N GLU A 507 -21.21 -4.86 -22.39
CA GLU A 507 -21.61 -6.20 -22.86
C GLU A 507 -23.10 -6.30 -23.19
N LEU A 508 -23.95 -5.58 -22.45
CA LEU A 508 -25.41 -5.60 -22.69
C LEU A 508 -25.92 -4.44 -23.55
N GLY A 509 -25.04 -3.54 -24.00
CA GLY A 509 -25.37 -2.43 -24.91
C GLY A 509 -26.31 -1.38 -24.31
N VAL A 510 -26.18 -1.12 -22.98
CA VAL A 510 -27.02 -0.19 -22.22
C VAL A 510 -26.19 0.92 -21.59
N PRO A 511 -26.78 2.08 -21.24
CA PRO A 511 -26.07 3.13 -20.54
C PRO A 511 -25.73 2.72 -19.10
N LEU A 512 -24.64 3.30 -18.53
CA LEU A 512 -24.19 3.00 -17.16
C LEU A 512 -25.29 3.27 -16.11
N SER A 513 -26.17 4.24 -16.35
CA SER A 513 -27.30 4.57 -15.46
C SER A 513 -28.29 3.39 -15.23
N ARG A 514 -28.29 2.37 -16.11
CA ARG A 514 -29.08 1.16 -15.92
C ARG A 514 -28.39 0.08 -15.10
N VAL A 515 -27.09 0.23 -14.80
CA VAL A 515 -26.31 -0.77 -14.07
C VAL A 515 -25.96 -0.24 -12.68
N ARG A 516 -26.23 -1.03 -11.66
CA ARG A 516 -25.91 -0.72 -10.26
C ARG A 516 -25.00 -1.80 -9.68
N ALA A 517 -23.84 -1.40 -9.14
CA ALA A 517 -23.02 -2.27 -8.32
C ALA A 517 -23.52 -2.25 -6.87
N THR A 518 -23.54 -3.42 -6.23
CA THR A 518 -23.94 -3.54 -4.81
C THR A 518 -22.72 -3.60 -3.88
N ALA A 519 -23.00 -3.69 -2.58
CA ALA A 519 -21.98 -4.05 -1.61
C ALA A 519 -21.41 -5.44 -1.92
N THR A 520 -20.12 -5.64 -1.69
CA THR A 520 -19.49 -6.95 -1.69
C THR A 520 -20.00 -7.74 -0.49
N ASP A 521 -20.50 -8.93 -0.72
CA ASP A 521 -21.26 -9.73 0.26
C ASP A 521 -20.96 -11.22 0.03
N THR A 522 -20.40 -11.88 1.05
CA THR A 522 -19.96 -13.29 0.97
C THR A 522 -21.11 -14.30 0.82
N SER A 523 -22.35 -13.89 1.04
CA SER A 523 -23.52 -14.74 0.75
C SER A 523 -23.92 -14.73 -0.74
N LYS A 524 -23.43 -13.75 -1.52
CA LYS A 524 -23.72 -13.60 -2.93
C LYS A 524 -22.56 -14.12 -3.80
N VAL A 525 -21.33 -13.74 -3.47
CA VAL A 525 -20.12 -14.21 -4.15
C VAL A 525 -19.12 -14.69 -3.08
N ALA A 526 -18.99 -16.00 -2.97
CA ALA A 526 -18.17 -16.65 -1.95
C ALA A 526 -16.73 -16.90 -2.44
N ASN A 527 -15.80 -17.10 -1.49
CA ASN A 527 -14.42 -17.54 -1.73
C ASN A 527 -13.64 -16.65 -2.69
N THR A 528 -13.86 -15.35 -2.62
CA THR A 528 -13.16 -14.38 -3.45
C THR A 528 -11.82 -13.99 -2.82
N SER A 529 -10.85 -13.68 -3.67
CA SER A 529 -9.55 -13.18 -3.24
C SER A 529 -9.64 -11.73 -2.76
N ALA A 530 -8.63 -11.27 -2.03
CA ALA A 530 -8.50 -9.89 -1.61
C ALA A 530 -8.53 -8.92 -2.81
N THR A 531 -9.04 -7.72 -2.61
CA THR A 531 -8.89 -6.62 -3.57
C THR A 531 -7.50 -6.02 -3.40
N ALA A 532 -6.51 -6.66 -4.01
CA ALA A 532 -5.09 -6.39 -3.89
C ALA A 532 -4.35 -6.73 -5.19
N ALA A 533 -3.00 -6.67 -5.19
CA ALA A 533 -2.13 -7.00 -6.33
C ALA A 533 -2.49 -6.25 -7.64
N SER A 534 -3.23 -5.15 -7.54
CA SER A 534 -3.74 -4.36 -8.66
C SER A 534 -4.66 -5.11 -9.63
N THR A 535 -5.15 -6.29 -9.27
CA THR A 535 -5.91 -7.21 -10.13
C THR A 535 -7.42 -6.95 -10.10
N GLY A 536 -7.91 -6.00 -9.30
CA GLY A 536 -9.34 -5.82 -9.05
C GLY A 536 -10.17 -5.69 -10.33
N SER A 537 -9.77 -4.82 -11.28
CA SER A 537 -10.47 -4.65 -12.56
C SER A 537 -10.32 -5.87 -13.46
N ASP A 538 -9.14 -6.50 -13.51
CA ASP A 538 -8.89 -7.68 -14.34
C ASP A 538 -9.74 -8.87 -13.89
N LEU A 539 -9.68 -9.23 -12.62
CA LEU A 539 -10.38 -10.39 -12.08
C LEU A 539 -11.90 -10.18 -12.06
N ASN A 540 -12.35 -9.10 -11.39
CA ASN A 540 -13.80 -8.87 -11.21
C ASN A 540 -14.47 -8.38 -12.49
N GLY A 541 -13.76 -7.61 -13.34
CA GLY A 541 -14.24 -7.21 -14.65
C GLY A 541 -14.46 -8.41 -15.58
N LYS A 542 -13.49 -9.34 -15.65
CA LYS A 542 -13.62 -10.58 -16.45
C LYS A 542 -14.71 -11.51 -15.92
N ALA A 543 -14.85 -11.65 -14.60
CA ALA A 543 -15.93 -12.45 -14.03
C ALA A 543 -17.31 -11.85 -14.35
N ALA A 544 -17.47 -10.52 -14.24
CA ALA A 544 -18.71 -9.83 -14.58
C ALA A 544 -18.99 -9.85 -16.10
N GLU A 545 -17.95 -9.72 -16.94
CA GLU A 545 -18.04 -9.90 -18.40
C GLU A 545 -18.59 -11.28 -18.75
N ALA A 546 -18.09 -12.35 -18.14
CA ALA A 546 -18.54 -13.72 -18.36
C ALA A 546 -20.02 -13.91 -18.00
N ALA A 547 -20.45 -13.37 -16.83
CA ALA A 547 -21.85 -13.41 -16.41
C ALA A 547 -22.77 -12.65 -17.39
N ALA A 548 -22.39 -11.42 -17.75
CA ALA A 548 -23.15 -10.58 -18.67
C ALA A 548 -23.25 -11.19 -20.07
N ARG A 549 -22.16 -11.78 -20.56
CA ARG A 549 -22.11 -12.48 -21.86
C ARG A 549 -23.05 -13.67 -21.88
N THR A 550 -23.10 -14.49 -20.85
CA THR A 550 -24.04 -15.62 -20.74
C THR A 550 -25.49 -15.14 -20.83
N ILE A 551 -25.83 -14.02 -20.19
CA ILE A 551 -27.20 -13.44 -20.29
C ILE A 551 -27.43 -12.87 -21.67
N ARG A 552 -26.48 -12.14 -22.24
CA ARG A 552 -26.55 -11.58 -23.63
C ARG A 552 -26.80 -12.67 -24.66
N ASP A 553 -26.09 -13.80 -24.59
CA ASP A 553 -26.20 -14.89 -25.55
C ASP A 553 -27.59 -15.55 -25.47
N ARG A 554 -28.17 -15.70 -24.28
CA ARG A 554 -29.57 -16.15 -24.10
C ARG A 554 -30.58 -15.16 -24.70
N LEU A 555 -30.35 -13.85 -24.49
CA LEU A 555 -31.18 -12.78 -25.08
C LEU A 555 -31.02 -12.71 -26.61
N ALA A 556 -29.82 -12.92 -27.15
CA ALA A 556 -29.53 -12.97 -28.58
C ALA A 556 -30.27 -14.12 -29.25
N ALA A 557 -30.25 -15.32 -28.64
CA ALA A 557 -31.02 -16.47 -29.14
C ALA A 557 -32.53 -16.20 -29.18
N LEU A 558 -33.07 -15.49 -28.17
CA LEU A 558 -34.46 -15.05 -28.17
C LEU A 558 -34.73 -13.99 -29.25
N ALA A 559 -33.89 -12.98 -29.37
CA ALA A 559 -34.04 -11.90 -30.35
C ALA A 559 -33.98 -12.45 -31.78
N ALA A 560 -33.06 -13.35 -32.08
CA ALA A 560 -33.00 -14.03 -33.39
C ALA A 560 -34.29 -14.81 -33.72
N ARG A 561 -34.91 -15.43 -32.74
CA ARG A 561 -36.21 -16.12 -32.90
C ARG A 561 -37.37 -15.16 -33.10
N GLU A 562 -37.40 -14.03 -32.38
CA GLU A 562 -38.50 -13.04 -32.43
C GLU A 562 -38.40 -12.10 -33.65
N LEU A 563 -37.16 -11.70 -34.02
CA LEU A 563 -36.90 -10.73 -35.10
C LEU A 563 -36.36 -11.36 -36.37
N GLY A 564 -35.99 -12.63 -36.31
CA GLY A 564 -35.31 -13.36 -37.39
C GLY A 564 -33.78 -13.14 -37.36
N GLY A 565 -33.08 -14.04 -38.08
CA GLY A 565 -31.61 -14.02 -38.17
C GLY A 565 -30.93 -15.05 -37.27
N GLU A 566 -29.58 -14.97 -37.23
CA GLU A 566 -28.78 -15.87 -36.42
C GLU A 566 -28.39 -15.19 -35.11
N PRO A 567 -28.30 -15.91 -33.97
CA PRO A 567 -27.96 -15.33 -32.68
C PRO A 567 -26.63 -14.55 -32.65
N GLU A 568 -25.63 -15.01 -33.41
CA GLU A 568 -24.28 -14.40 -33.48
C GLU A 568 -24.30 -13.05 -34.23
N ALA A 569 -25.34 -12.81 -35.05
CA ALA A 569 -25.51 -11.55 -35.77
C ALA A 569 -26.28 -10.49 -34.96
N VAL A 570 -26.85 -10.85 -33.80
CA VAL A 570 -27.60 -9.93 -32.95
C VAL A 570 -26.64 -8.93 -32.28
N GLN A 571 -26.94 -7.64 -32.40
CA GLN A 571 -26.16 -6.56 -31.84
C GLN A 571 -26.94 -5.84 -30.74
N PHE A 572 -26.27 -5.63 -29.60
CA PHE A 572 -26.77 -4.87 -28.45
C PHE A 572 -26.03 -3.52 -28.41
N ARG A 573 -26.73 -2.43 -28.62
CA ARG A 573 -26.17 -1.07 -28.59
C ARG A 573 -27.26 -0.03 -28.36
N ASP A 574 -26.91 1.06 -27.71
CA ASP A 574 -27.81 2.23 -27.52
C ASP A 574 -29.17 1.88 -26.90
N SER A 575 -29.20 0.95 -25.91
CA SER A 575 -30.43 0.37 -25.31
C SER A 575 -31.36 -0.31 -26.32
N MET A 576 -30.86 -0.66 -27.49
CA MET A 576 -31.60 -1.36 -28.54
C MET A 576 -30.93 -2.70 -28.86
N VAL A 577 -31.70 -3.65 -29.28
CA VAL A 577 -31.28 -4.97 -29.80
C VAL A 577 -31.63 -5.03 -31.27
N HIS A 578 -30.63 -5.22 -32.12
CA HIS A 578 -30.73 -5.25 -33.56
C HIS A 578 -30.54 -6.67 -34.10
N ALA A 579 -31.51 -7.14 -34.86
CA ALA A 579 -31.46 -8.42 -35.57
C ALA A 579 -32.17 -8.31 -36.93
N ASN A 580 -31.61 -8.89 -38.00
CA ASN A 580 -32.23 -8.95 -39.30
C ASN A 580 -32.81 -7.62 -39.85
N GLY A 581 -32.10 -6.49 -39.59
CA GLY A 581 -32.56 -5.13 -39.98
C GLY A 581 -33.70 -4.54 -39.15
N VAL A 582 -34.16 -5.24 -38.11
CA VAL A 582 -35.19 -4.79 -37.17
C VAL A 582 -34.50 -4.42 -35.82
N ALA A 583 -35.04 -3.42 -35.14
CA ALA A 583 -34.55 -3.03 -33.81
C ALA A 583 -35.68 -3.11 -32.78
N MET A 584 -35.35 -3.60 -31.57
CA MET A 584 -36.27 -3.71 -30.46
C MET A 584 -35.61 -3.05 -29.23
N PRO A 585 -36.33 -2.28 -28.38
CA PRO A 585 -35.78 -1.80 -27.12
C PRO A 585 -35.32 -2.94 -26.20
N PHE A 586 -34.15 -2.77 -25.54
CA PHE A 586 -33.59 -3.80 -24.65
C PHE A 586 -34.60 -4.22 -23.55
N ALA A 587 -35.29 -3.26 -22.90
CA ALA A 587 -36.29 -3.56 -21.89
C ALA A 587 -37.49 -4.37 -22.45
N GLN A 588 -37.88 -4.17 -23.70
CA GLN A 588 -38.94 -4.97 -24.35
C GLN A 588 -38.48 -6.40 -24.55
N LEU A 589 -37.25 -6.63 -25.05
CA LEU A 589 -36.68 -7.98 -25.18
C LEU A 589 -36.56 -8.68 -23.84
N VAL A 590 -36.11 -7.97 -22.78
CA VAL A 590 -36.00 -8.51 -21.42
C VAL A 590 -37.38 -8.96 -20.90
N ASN A 591 -38.43 -8.15 -21.11
CA ASN A 591 -39.80 -8.54 -20.73
C ASN A 591 -40.30 -9.76 -21.55
N ALA A 592 -40.02 -9.80 -22.83
CA ALA A 592 -40.32 -10.97 -23.67
C ALA A 592 -39.57 -12.21 -23.19
N ALA A 593 -38.30 -12.06 -22.78
CA ALA A 593 -37.48 -13.14 -22.22
C ALA A 593 -38.09 -13.70 -20.92
N TYR A 594 -38.56 -12.82 -20.03
CA TYR A 594 -39.26 -13.26 -18.83
C TYR A 594 -40.51 -14.07 -19.13
N LEU A 595 -41.33 -13.59 -20.06
CA LEU A 595 -42.56 -14.30 -20.50
C LEU A 595 -42.23 -15.64 -21.19
N ALA A 596 -41.15 -15.71 -21.95
CA ALA A 596 -40.64 -16.92 -22.57
C ALA A 596 -39.87 -17.86 -21.60
N ARG A 597 -39.79 -17.49 -20.29
CA ARG A 597 -39.05 -18.26 -19.26
C ARG A 597 -37.57 -18.42 -19.59
N VAL A 598 -36.97 -17.41 -20.18
CA VAL A 598 -35.52 -17.31 -20.37
C VAL A 598 -34.89 -16.74 -19.09
N GLN A 599 -33.83 -17.36 -18.59
CA GLN A 599 -33.12 -16.95 -17.36
C GLN A 599 -32.42 -15.62 -17.56
N LEU A 600 -32.72 -14.64 -16.70
CA LEU A 600 -32.22 -13.25 -16.72
C LEU A 600 -31.15 -12.97 -15.66
N TRP A 601 -30.54 -14.00 -15.12
CA TRP A 601 -29.40 -13.87 -14.19
C TRP A 601 -28.36 -14.96 -14.50
N SER A 602 -27.10 -14.65 -14.16
CA SER A 602 -26.00 -15.61 -14.30
C SER A 602 -24.87 -15.26 -13.33
N ASP A 603 -24.21 -16.30 -12.84
CA ASP A 603 -22.86 -16.18 -12.30
C ASP A 603 -21.83 -16.11 -13.44
N GLY A 604 -20.64 -15.61 -13.08
CA GLY A 604 -19.46 -15.63 -13.90
C GLY A 604 -18.23 -15.91 -13.05
N PHE A 605 -17.27 -16.63 -13.61
CA PHE A 605 -16.03 -16.98 -12.94
C PHE A 605 -14.85 -16.75 -13.87
N TYR A 606 -13.74 -16.28 -13.30
CA TYR A 606 -12.51 -16.04 -14.04
C TYR A 606 -11.29 -16.47 -13.23
N THR A 607 -10.33 -17.10 -13.90
CA THR A 607 -8.99 -17.40 -13.39
C THR A 607 -7.96 -16.82 -14.36
N THR A 608 -6.93 -16.15 -13.82
CA THR A 608 -5.86 -15.59 -14.66
C THR A 608 -5.03 -16.71 -15.26
N PRO A 609 -4.89 -16.76 -16.59
CA PRO A 609 -4.11 -17.80 -17.26
C PRO A 609 -2.61 -17.57 -17.11
N LYS A 610 -1.79 -18.57 -17.46
CA LYS A 610 -0.31 -18.55 -17.56
C LYS A 610 0.42 -18.39 -16.23
N VAL A 611 -0.21 -17.97 -15.14
CA VAL A 611 0.44 -17.70 -13.85
C VAL A 611 0.85 -19.01 -13.18
N HIS A 612 2.15 -19.17 -12.90
CA HIS A 612 2.71 -20.26 -12.11
C HIS A 612 3.97 -19.79 -11.36
N TRP A 613 4.17 -20.31 -10.18
CA TRP A 613 5.27 -19.92 -9.29
C TRP A 613 5.73 -21.08 -8.42
N ASP A 614 7.02 -21.36 -8.40
CA ASP A 614 7.65 -22.26 -7.44
C ASP A 614 8.32 -21.45 -6.32
N ALA A 615 7.69 -21.42 -5.16
CA ALA A 615 8.18 -20.67 -4.00
C ALA A 615 9.49 -21.21 -3.41
N LYS A 616 9.88 -22.49 -3.70
CA LYS A 616 11.11 -23.07 -3.21
C LYS A 616 12.32 -22.65 -4.02
N THR A 617 12.16 -22.62 -5.33
CA THR A 617 13.23 -22.24 -6.27
C THR A 617 13.20 -20.75 -6.62
N LEU A 618 12.13 -20.03 -6.25
CA LEU A 618 11.84 -18.65 -6.63
C LEU A 618 11.88 -18.46 -8.14
N THR A 619 11.28 -19.38 -8.90
CA THR A 619 11.25 -19.37 -10.36
C THR A 619 9.84 -19.59 -10.90
N GLY A 620 9.57 -19.09 -12.12
CA GLY A 620 8.29 -19.27 -12.78
C GLY A 620 7.82 -18.06 -13.57
N HIS A 621 6.50 -17.98 -13.72
CA HIS A 621 5.79 -16.90 -14.40
C HIS A 621 4.77 -16.31 -13.41
N PRO A 622 5.24 -15.55 -12.37
CA PRO A 622 4.37 -15.08 -11.29
C PRO A 622 3.44 -13.94 -11.70
N PHE A 623 3.71 -13.27 -12.83
CA PHE A 623 2.95 -12.11 -13.29
C PHE A 623 2.31 -12.37 -14.64
N TYR A 624 1.03 -12.01 -14.77
CA TYR A 624 0.29 -12.17 -16.03
C TYR A 624 0.84 -11.24 -17.13
N TYR A 625 1.15 -10.00 -16.74
CA TYR A 625 1.77 -8.99 -17.60
C TYR A 625 2.55 -7.98 -16.74
N PHE A 626 3.25 -7.07 -17.40
CA PHE A 626 3.91 -5.94 -16.76
C PHE A 626 3.21 -4.62 -17.13
N ALA A 627 2.97 -3.78 -16.11
CA ALA A 627 2.61 -2.38 -16.29
C ALA A 627 3.89 -1.53 -16.28
N TYR A 628 3.97 -0.55 -17.18
CA TYR A 628 5.13 0.32 -17.34
C TYR A 628 4.80 1.76 -16.99
N GLY A 629 5.80 2.51 -16.61
CA GLY A 629 5.69 3.94 -16.38
C GLY A 629 7.06 4.58 -16.27
N ALA A 630 7.08 5.90 -16.33
CA ALA A 630 8.28 6.67 -16.02
C ALA A 630 7.89 8.06 -15.50
N ALA A 631 8.78 8.67 -14.74
CA ALA A 631 8.61 10.02 -14.24
C ALA A 631 9.91 10.82 -14.31
N VAL A 632 9.77 12.12 -14.57
CA VAL A 632 10.81 13.13 -14.44
C VAL A 632 10.39 14.12 -13.37
N SER A 633 11.19 14.26 -12.32
CA SER A 633 10.93 15.19 -11.23
C SER A 633 12.06 16.21 -11.10
N GLU A 634 11.68 17.46 -10.79
CA GLU A 634 12.61 18.55 -10.52
C GLU A 634 12.33 19.12 -9.14
N VAL A 635 13.36 19.20 -8.30
CA VAL A 635 13.28 19.71 -6.93
C VAL A 635 14.23 20.87 -6.72
N VAL A 636 13.98 21.64 -5.65
CA VAL A 636 14.92 22.59 -5.05
C VAL A 636 15.14 22.21 -3.61
N ILE A 637 16.39 22.26 -3.13
CA ILE A 637 16.74 22.10 -1.71
C ILE A 637 17.38 23.41 -1.20
N ASP A 638 17.17 23.70 0.08
CA ASP A 638 17.92 24.71 0.83
C ASP A 638 19.05 23.99 1.60
N THR A 639 20.30 24.29 1.27
CA THR A 639 21.47 23.62 1.88
C THR A 639 21.74 24.05 3.33
N LEU A 640 21.07 25.07 3.83
CA LEU A 640 21.20 25.55 5.21
C LEU A 640 20.17 24.92 6.16
N THR A 641 18.99 24.59 5.65
CA THR A 641 17.88 24.07 6.47
C THR A 641 17.53 22.62 6.16
N GLY A 642 17.97 22.09 5.02
CA GLY A 642 17.54 20.80 4.50
C GLY A 642 16.11 20.79 3.94
N GLU A 643 15.40 21.91 3.97
CA GLU A 643 14.07 22.01 3.36
C GLU A 643 14.15 21.80 1.85
N TRP A 644 13.12 21.16 1.30
CA TRP A 644 13.04 20.86 -0.12
C TRP A 644 11.63 21.14 -0.67
N LYS A 645 11.52 21.31 -1.98
CA LYS A 645 10.24 21.48 -2.66
C LYS A 645 10.27 20.81 -4.02
N LEU A 646 9.20 20.07 -4.34
CA LEU A 646 8.95 19.57 -5.68
C LEU A 646 8.46 20.73 -6.56
N VAL A 647 9.22 21.06 -7.60
CA VAL A 647 8.97 22.19 -8.50
C VAL A 647 8.10 21.74 -9.68
N ARG A 648 8.43 20.60 -10.27
CA ARG A 648 7.72 20.01 -11.40
C ARG A 648 7.83 18.49 -11.42
N ALA A 649 6.75 17.85 -11.84
CA ALA A 649 6.75 16.42 -12.16
C ALA A 649 6.03 16.19 -13.49
N ASP A 650 6.68 15.39 -14.35
CA ASP A 650 6.13 14.90 -15.61
C ASP A 650 6.06 13.37 -15.54
N VAL A 651 4.89 12.81 -15.77
CA VAL A 651 4.60 11.38 -15.58
C VAL A 651 3.92 10.83 -16.83
N LEU A 652 4.41 9.68 -17.30
CA LEU A 652 3.80 8.90 -18.38
C LEU A 652 3.61 7.46 -17.90
N HIS A 653 2.36 6.96 -17.94
CA HIS A 653 2.01 5.65 -17.39
C HIS A 653 1.22 4.80 -18.39
N ASP A 654 1.58 3.53 -18.54
CA ASP A 654 0.91 2.55 -19.40
C ASP A 654 -0.27 1.88 -18.67
N ALA A 655 -1.47 2.34 -18.98
CA ALA A 655 -2.73 1.77 -18.51
C ALA A 655 -3.35 0.80 -19.54
N GLY A 656 -2.63 0.45 -20.61
CA GLY A 656 -3.19 -0.26 -21.74
C GLY A 656 -4.34 0.55 -22.37
N GLN A 657 -5.38 -0.13 -22.85
CA GLN A 657 -6.63 0.50 -23.24
C GLN A 657 -7.45 0.82 -21.98
N SER A 658 -7.31 2.05 -21.47
CA SER A 658 -7.96 2.47 -20.23
C SER A 658 -9.48 2.29 -20.29
N ILE A 659 -10.07 1.66 -19.27
CA ILE A 659 -11.53 1.52 -19.14
C ILE A 659 -12.18 2.87 -18.81
N ASN A 660 -11.54 3.66 -17.94
CA ASN A 660 -12.00 4.97 -17.50
C ASN A 660 -10.79 5.90 -17.28
N PRO A 661 -10.41 6.70 -18.29
CA PRO A 661 -9.18 7.51 -18.23
C PRO A 661 -9.12 8.49 -17.06
N ALA A 662 -10.25 9.13 -16.67
CA ALA A 662 -10.25 10.07 -15.55
C ALA A 662 -9.95 9.37 -14.21
N ILE A 663 -10.51 8.18 -13.99
CA ILE A 663 -10.23 7.38 -12.78
C ILE A 663 -8.76 6.92 -12.81
N ASP A 664 -8.26 6.46 -13.96
CA ASP A 664 -6.87 5.98 -14.08
C ASP A 664 -5.85 7.09 -13.85
N ILE A 665 -6.06 8.27 -14.42
CA ILE A 665 -5.22 9.46 -14.15
C ILE A 665 -5.21 9.80 -12.66
N GLY A 666 -6.39 9.84 -12.01
CA GLY A 666 -6.49 10.10 -10.57
C GLY A 666 -5.76 9.05 -9.72
N GLN A 667 -5.72 7.77 -10.15
CA GLN A 667 -4.94 6.74 -9.47
C GLN A 667 -3.43 6.93 -9.66
N VAL A 668 -2.99 7.42 -10.82
CA VAL A 668 -1.57 7.73 -11.08
C VAL A 668 -1.14 8.93 -10.24
N GLU A 669 -1.92 10.02 -10.22
CA GLU A 669 -1.66 11.21 -9.41
C GLU A 669 -1.59 10.88 -7.92
N GLY A 670 -2.61 10.19 -7.40
CA GLY A 670 -2.67 9.79 -5.99
C GLY A 670 -1.54 8.83 -5.61
N GLY A 671 -1.18 7.88 -6.48
CA GLY A 671 -0.05 6.98 -6.26
C GLY A 671 1.29 7.70 -6.23
N PHE A 672 1.49 8.68 -7.12
CA PHE A 672 2.70 9.50 -7.15
C PHE A 672 2.86 10.30 -5.84
N ILE A 673 1.83 11.02 -5.41
CA ILE A 673 1.89 11.82 -4.16
C ILE A 673 2.09 10.93 -2.93
N GLN A 674 1.41 9.77 -2.87
CA GLN A 674 1.58 8.82 -1.77
C GLN A 674 3.00 8.25 -1.69
N GLY A 675 3.60 7.89 -2.81
CA GLY A 675 4.98 7.41 -2.85
C GLY A 675 6.01 8.53 -2.60
N MET A 676 5.70 9.77 -2.99
CA MET A 676 6.50 10.95 -2.62
C MET A 676 6.54 11.11 -1.09
N GLY A 677 5.40 11.01 -0.42
CA GLY A 677 5.31 11.08 1.04
C GLY A 677 6.19 10.03 1.72
N TRP A 678 6.11 8.76 1.27
CA TRP A 678 6.94 7.67 1.79
C TRP A 678 8.45 7.98 1.73
N LEU A 679 8.89 8.56 0.64
CA LEU A 679 10.32 8.79 0.39
C LEU A 679 10.84 10.12 0.99
N THR A 680 9.96 10.96 1.58
CA THR A 680 10.35 12.32 1.96
C THR A 680 9.85 12.78 3.33
N THR A 681 8.54 12.77 3.60
CA THR A 681 7.95 13.42 4.78
C THR A 681 7.37 12.44 5.79
N GLU A 682 7.01 11.26 5.36
CA GLU A 682 6.36 10.25 6.20
C GLU A 682 7.39 9.41 6.94
N GLU A 683 7.62 9.70 8.21
CA GLU A 683 8.60 9.01 9.04
C GLU A 683 7.92 8.24 10.17
N LEU A 684 8.19 6.93 10.25
CA LEU A 684 7.83 6.07 11.38
C LEU A 684 9.03 5.96 12.30
N TRP A 685 8.88 6.42 13.56
CA TRP A 685 9.96 6.41 14.52
C TRP A 685 9.53 5.76 15.85
N TRP A 686 10.28 4.74 16.29
CA TRP A 686 10.12 4.07 17.56
C TRP A 686 11.19 4.50 18.54
N ASN A 687 10.80 4.78 19.77
CA ASN A 687 11.78 5.02 20.84
C ASN A 687 12.40 3.69 21.32
N ARG A 688 13.36 3.78 22.26
CA ARG A 688 14.09 2.60 22.76
C ARG A 688 13.21 1.61 23.53
N GLU A 689 12.06 2.04 24.04
CA GLU A 689 11.07 1.21 24.72
C GLU A 689 10.11 0.52 23.73
N GLY A 690 10.27 0.73 22.41
CA GLY A 690 9.44 0.16 21.36
C GLY A 690 8.11 0.89 21.16
N ARG A 691 7.96 2.12 21.67
CA ARG A 691 6.79 2.96 21.44
C ARG A 691 6.93 3.71 20.11
N LEU A 692 5.93 3.57 19.25
CA LEU A 692 5.82 4.40 18.05
C LEU A 692 5.51 5.85 18.48
N MET A 693 6.41 6.78 18.20
CA MET A 693 6.29 8.19 18.58
C MET A 693 5.53 9.01 17.53
N THR A 694 5.55 8.58 16.28
CA THR A 694 4.83 9.22 15.18
C THR A 694 3.48 8.55 14.96
N HIS A 695 2.63 8.49 16.00
CA HIS A 695 1.38 7.72 16.03
C HIS A 695 0.11 8.56 15.83
N ALA A 696 0.24 9.82 15.42
CA ALA A 696 -0.90 10.71 15.28
C ALA A 696 -0.71 11.67 14.10
N PRO A 697 -1.79 12.24 13.52
CA PRO A 697 -1.70 13.23 12.44
C PRO A 697 -0.84 14.45 12.78
N SER A 698 -0.68 14.77 14.07
CA SER A 698 0.18 15.85 14.55
C SER A 698 1.67 15.54 14.46
N THR A 699 2.06 14.27 14.44
CA THR A 699 3.45 13.80 14.45
C THR A 699 3.85 13.02 13.20
N TYR A 700 2.90 12.47 12.47
CA TYR A 700 3.11 11.79 11.19
C TYR A 700 2.65 12.66 10.02
N LYS A 701 3.54 13.00 9.09
CA LYS A 701 3.33 14.05 8.08
C LYS A 701 3.10 13.47 6.68
N ILE A 702 1.83 13.24 6.33
CA ILE A 702 1.46 12.97 4.93
C ILE A 702 1.58 14.24 4.09
N PRO A 703 1.83 14.15 2.77
CA PRO A 703 1.82 15.32 1.89
C PRO A 703 0.50 16.08 1.95
N ALA A 704 0.61 17.40 2.09
CA ALA A 704 -0.53 18.33 2.02
C ALA A 704 -0.77 18.76 0.56
N VAL A 705 -1.89 19.43 0.31
CA VAL A 705 -2.21 19.99 -1.03
C VAL A 705 -1.13 20.95 -1.52
N SER A 706 -0.49 21.71 -0.61
CA SER A 706 0.61 22.64 -0.89
C SER A 706 1.90 21.94 -1.37
N ASP A 707 2.07 20.64 -1.12
CA ASP A 707 3.25 19.87 -1.51
C ASP A 707 3.12 19.33 -2.95
N THR A 708 1.91 19.41 -3.52
CA THR A 708 1.70 19.12 -4.94
C THR A 708 2.44 20.16 -5.80
N PRO A 709 3.24 19.75 -6.80
CA PRO A 709 3.98 20.69 -7.62
C PRO A 709 3.04 21.57 -8.46
N ALA A 710 3.40 22.83 -8.66
CA ALA A 710 2.63 23.75 -9.50
C ALA A 710 2.52 23.28 -10.97
N ALA A 711 3.53 22.56 -11.45
CA ALA A 711 3.57 21.91 -12.76
C ALA A 711 3.54 20.37 -12.55
N PHE A 712 2.34 19.81 -12.58
CA PHE A 712 2.11 18.37 -12.44
C PHE A 712 1.44 17.84 -13.72
N HIS A 713 2.21 17.21 -14.59
CA HIS A 713 1.76 16.70 -15.88
C HIS A 713 1.68 15.19 -15.82
N VAL A 714 0.48 14.64 -15.85
CA VAL A 714 0.23 13.21 -15.86
C VAL A 714 -0.49 12.82 -17.14
N GLN A 715 0.06 11.83 -17.85
CA GLN A 715 -0.49 11.33 -19.11
C GLN A 715 -0.49 9.80 -19.12
N LEU A 716 -1.47 9.23 -19.82
CA LEU A 716 -1.51 7.80 -20.12
C LEU A 716 -0.81 7.54 -21.47
N TYR A 717 0.14 6.61 -21.45
CA TYR A 717 0.84 6.14 -22.65
C TYR A 717 -0.14 5.36 -23.54
N ARG A 718 -0.16 5.65 -24.84
CA ARG A 718 -1.04 4.96 -25.78
C ARG A 718 -0.52 3.55 -26.05
N ASN A 719 -1.17 2.57 -25.47
CA ASN A 719 -0.85 1.16 -25.61
C ASN A 719 -2.09 0.30 -25.46
N GLU A 720 -2.01 -0.95 -25.89
CA GLU A 720 -2.96 -2.01 -25.59
C GLU A 720 -2.22 -3.14 -24.87
N ASN A 721 -2.85 -3.80 -23.93
CA ASN A 721 -2.26 -4.96 -23.29
C ASN A 721 -2.13 -6.11 -24.32
N ALA A 722 -0.96 -6.70 -24.43
CA ALA A 722 -0.76 -7.89 -25.26
C ALA A 722 -1.59 -9.09 -24.76
N GLU A 723 -1.83 -9.18 -23.46
CA GLU A 723 -2.68 -10.17 -22.85
C GLU A 723 -4.17 -9.81 -22.98
N PRO A 724 -5.08 -10.81 -23.15
CA PRO A 724 -6.51 -10.58 -23.27
C PRO A 724 -7.19 -10.25 -21.93
N THR A 725 -6.71 -9.21 -21.26
CA THR A 725 -7.35 -8.63 -20.09
C THR A 725 -8.72 -8.03 -20.43
N VAL A 726 -9.44 -7.51 -19.44
CA VAL A 726 -10.71 -6.83 -19.71
C VAL A 726 -10.45 -5.61 -20.60
N PHE A 727 -10.96 -5.63 -21.83
CA PHE A 727 -10.75 -4.60 -22.87
C PHE A 727 -9.27 -4.21 -23.12
N ARG A 728 -8.33 -5.13 -22.98
CA ARG A 728 -6.90 -4.85 -23.17
C ARG A 728 -6.33 -3.76 -22.24
N SER A 729 -6.97 -3.54 -21.09
CA SER A 729 -6.49 -2.58 -20.07
C SER A 729 -5.31 -3.16 -19.30
N LYS A 730 -4.56 -2.27 -18.64
CA LYS A 730 -3.53 -2.60 -17.65
C LYS A 730 -3.84 -1.93 -16.31
N ALA A 731 -3.38 -2.54 -15.24
CA ALA A 731 -3.61 -2.09 -13.88
C ALA A 731 -2.88 -0.77 -13.55
N VAL A 732 -3.53 0.09 -12.78
CA VAL A 732 -3.01 1.38 -12.30
C VAL A 732 -3.02 1.50 -10.77
N GLY A 733 -3.25 0.40 -10.06
CA GLY A 733 -3.37 0.41 -8.60
C GLY A 733 -2.02 0.68 -7.90
N GLU A 734 -1.06 -0.23 -8.03
CA GLU A 734 0.22 -0.21 -7.32
C GLU A 734 1.37 0.46 -8.08
N PRO A 735 1.53 0.25 -9.42
CA PRO A 735 2.71 0.74 -10.14
C PRO A 735 2.99 2.24 -9.96
N PRO A 736 1.96 3.12 -9.89
CA PRO A 736 2.20 4.56 -9.74
C PRO A 736 2.93 4.97 -8.45
N LEU A 737 2.93 4.12 -7.42
CA LEU A 737 3.65 4.40 -6.18
C LEU A 737 5.19 4.43 -6.38
N LEU A 738 5.71 3.79 -7.43
CA LEU A 738 7.15 3.75 -7.72
C LEU A 738 7.62 4.98 -8.54
N LEU A 739 6.70 5.69 -9.20
CA LEU A 739 7.04 6.86 -10.04
C LEU A 739 7.79 7.96 -9.28
N PRO A 740 7.49 8.28 -7.99
CA PRO A 740 8.21 9.30 -7.23
C PRO A 740 9.61 8.86 -6.75
N PHE A 741 10.15 7.72 -7.16
CA PHE A 741 11.60 7.48 -7.07
C PHE A 741 12.36 8.60 -7.73
N SER A 742 11.81 9.18 -8.82
CA SER A 742 12.33 10.38 -9.47
C SER A 742 12.47 11.57 -8.53
N VAL A 743 11.57 11.74 -7.53
CA VAL A 743 11.67 12.83 -6.54
C VAL A 743 12.86 12.61 -5.61
N PHE A 744 12.96 11.40 -5.03
CA PHE A 744 14.07 11.04 -4.15
C PHE A 744 15.43 11.15 -4.85
N LEU A 745 15.51 10.69 -6.09
CA LEU A 745 16.72 10.78 -6.89
C LEU A 745 17.03 12.22 -7.30
N ALA A 746 16.02 13.08 -7.51
CA ALA A 746 16.22 14.50 -7.77
C ALA A 746 16.77 15.23 -6.52
N ILE A 747 16.33 14.86 -5.31
CA ILE A 747 16.93 15.36 -4.06
C ILE A 747 18.40 14.93 -3.98
N ARG A 748 18.74 13.67 -4.28
CA ARG A 748 20.13 13.22 -4.36
C ARG A 748 20.93 14.00 -5.40
N ASP A 749 20.34 14.33 -6.55
CA ASP A 749 20.99 15.14 -7.59
C ASP A 749 21.27 16.56 -7.11
N ALA A 750 20.34 17.17 -6.36
CA ALA A 750 20.53 18.50 -5.76
C ALA A 750 21.62 18.51 -4.69
N ILE A 751 21.69 17.47 -3.84
CA ILE A 751 22.76 17.31 -2.82
C ILE A 751 24.12 17.17 -3.52
N ALA A 752 24.23 16.33 -4.57
CA ALA A 752 25.46 16.19 -5.34
C ALA A 752 25.89 17.50 -6.01
N ALA A 753 24.93 18.34 -6.44
CA ALA A 753 25.24 19.66 -7.00
C ALA A 753 25.77 20.65 -5.95
N ALA A 754 25.57 20.41 -4.66
CA ALA A 754 26.18 21.21 -3.58
C ALA A 754 27.66 20.86 -3.33
N ALA A 755 28.11 19.66 -3.73
CA ALA A 755 29.49 19.19 -3.58
C ALA A 755 30.02 18.58 -4.90
N PRO A 756 30.22 19.39 -5.96
CA PRO A 756 30.54 18.91 -7.30
C PRO A 756 31.90 18.18 -7.41
N GLU A 757 32.79 18.40 -6.45
CA GLU A 757 34.11 17.75 -6.39
C GLU A 757 34.06 16.35 -5.73
N ALA A 758 32.97 15.98 -5.10
CA ALA A 758 32.85 14.67 -4.48
C ALA A 758 32.76 13.56 -5.53
N ASN A 759 33.53 12.49 -5.32
CA ASN A 759 33.58 11.35 -6.23
C ASN A 759 32.67 10.17 -5.84
N HIS A 760 31.74 10.40 -4.92
CA HIS A 760 30.79 9.40 -4.44
C HIS A 760 29.35 9.92 -4.47
N ALA A 761 28.41 9.03 -4.45
CA ALA A 761 26.98 9.38 -4.39
C ALA A 761 26.62 9.89 -2.99
N PRO A 762 25.66 10.85 -2.88
CA PRO A 762 25.13 11.29 -1.59
C PRO A 762 24.58 10.11 -0.76
N PRO A 763 24.99 9.95 0.51
CA PRO A 763 24.51 8.86 1.38
C PRO A 763 23.15 9.21 2.01
N LEU A 764 22.18 9.59 1.16
CA LEU A 764 20.83 9.97 1.60
C LEU A 764 20.02 8.73 1.92
N ARG A 765 19.49 8.65 3.16
CA ARG A 765 18.48 7.67 3.56
C ARG A 765 17.08 8.14 3.16
N ALA A 766 16.12 7.22 3.06
CA ALA A 766 14.72 7.55 2.91
C ALA A 766 13.93 7.21 4.22
N PRO A 767 12.99 8.07 4.64
CA PRO A 767 12.55 9.31 3.99
C PRO A 767 13.62 10.41 4.01
N ALA A 768 13.68 11.20 2.93
CA ALA A 768 14.56 12.35 2.78
C ALA A 768 14.00 13.56 3.56
N THR A 769 13.93 13.42 4.88
CA THR A 769 13.55 14.52 5.78
C THR A 769 14.61 15.65 5.72
N PRO A 770 14.30 16.88 6.16
CA PRO A 770 15.29 17.95 6.23
C PRO A 770 16.57 17.54 6.98
N GLU A 771 16.43 16.79 8.08
CA GLU A 771 17.57 16.23 8.83
C GLU A 771 18.40 15.27 7.99
N ALA A 772 17.75 14.32 7.29
CA ALA A 772 18.45 13.37 6.41
C ALA A 772 19.19 14.05 5.25
N ILE A 773 18.63 15.16 4.72
CA ILE A 773 19.27 15.98 3.69
C ILE A 773 20.51 16.68 4.25
N LEU A 774 20.42 17.26 5.46
CA LEU A 774 21.56 17.91 6.13
C LEU A 774 22.67 16.90 6.43
N ASP A 775 22.33 15.73 7.01
CA ASP A 775 23.27 14.64 7.25
C ASP A 775 24.01 14.24 5.96
N ALA A 776 23.28 14.10 4.84
CA ALA A 776 23.85 13.76 3.57
C ALA A 776 24.74 14.88 3.00
N LEU A 777 24.36 16.16 3.16
CA LEU A 777 25.19 17.31 2.76
C LEU A 777 26.49 17.37 3.56
N GLU A 778 26.45 17.17 4.88
CA GLU A 778 27.65 17.12 5.72
C GLU A 778 28.59 15.99 5.30
N ALA A 779 28.07 14.82 5.00
CA ALA A 779 28.85 13.67 4.58
C ALA A 779 29.50 13.86 3.19
N MET A 780 29.00 14.78 2.35
CA MET A 780 29.61 15.14 1.06
C MET A 780 30.82 16.08 1.20
N VAL A 781 30.99 16.77 2.33
CA VAL A 781 32.12 17.65 2.59
C VAL A 781 33.30 16.80 3.11
N PRO A 782 34.49 16.84 2.50
CA PRO A 782 35.65 16.15 3.06
C PRO A 782 35.87 16.62 4.50
N PRO A 783 36.21 15.72 5.45
CA PRO A 783 36.55 16.16 6.80
C PRO A 783 37.66 17.21 6.70
N ALA A 784 37.43 18.37 7.31
CA ALA A 784 38.42 19.43 7.37
C ALA A 784 39.74 18.82 7.84
N ALA A 785 40.82 18.98 7.03
CA ALA A 785 42.12 18.45 7.38
C ALA A 785 42.43 18.95 8.80
N THR A 786 42.57 18.03 9.75
CA THR A 786 42.98 18.35 11.11
C THR A 786 44.26 19.14 10.99
N PRO A 787 44.32 20.40 11.43
CA PRO A 787 45.56 21.12 11.35
C PRO A 787 46.63 20.30 12.07
N PRO A 788 47.84 20.16 11.52
CA PRO A 788 48.91 19.42 12.14
C PRO A 788 49.03 19.91 13.60
N PRO A 789 49.23 19.03 14.59
CA PRO A 789 49.32 19.44 15.96
C PRO A 789 50.39 20.54 16.05
N ASP A 790 49.96 21.70 16.53
CA ASP A 790 50.80 22.88 16.70
C ASP A 790 51.94 22.51 17.62
N SER A 791 53.12 22.22 16.99
CA SER A 791 54.35 21.86 17.71
C SER A 791 54.86 23.00 18.63
N SER A 792 54.22 24.18 18.62
CA SER A 792 54.54 25.31 19.46
C SER A 792 53.88 25.25 20.86
N ARG A 793 52.88 24.35 21.07
CA ARG A 793 52.25 24.16 22.40
C ARG A 793 52.89 23.11 23.28
N ALA A 794 53.82 22.29 22.78
CA ALA A 794 54.55 21.29 23.57
C ALA A 794 55.67 21.89 24.46
N ALA A 795 55.99 23.19 24.35
CA ALA A 795 57.12 23.79 25.08
C ALA A 795 56.73 24.67 26.28
N ARG A 796 55.48 24.70 26.76
CA ARG A 796 55.02 25.57 27.85
C ARG A 796 54.42 24.87 29.04
N HIS A 797 54.50 23.54 29.19
CA HIS A 797 53.98 22.83 30.35
C HIS A 797 55.03 21.96 31.07
N GLU A 798 56.27 22.45 31.16
CA GLU A 798 57.22 22.02 32.20
C GLU A 798 57.67 23.23 33.01
N ARG A 799 56.97 23.54 34.09
CA ARG A 799 57.40 24.11 35.37
C ARG A 799 56.17 24.58 36.16
N ALA A 800 55.78 23.75 37.13
CA ALA A 800 55.49 24.05 38.52
C ALA A 800 54.77 22.83 39.14
N ALA A 801 55.52 22.16 39.97
CA ALA A 801 55.05 21.19 40.97
C ALA A 801 54.87 21.94 42.32
N PRO A 802 54.42 21.30 43.41
CA PRO A 802 53.14 21.64 44.05
C PRO A 802 53.35 22.31 45.42
N CYS A 803 52.33 22.90 45.96
CA CYS A 803 52.29 23.22 47.41
C CYS A 803 50.94 22.72 47.96
N VAL A 804 51.12 21.87 48.99
CA VAL A 804 50.10 21.28 49.86
C VAL A 804 49.78 22.23 50.97
N THR A 805 48.52 22.30 51.41
CA THR A 805 47.93 22.47 52.72
C THR A 805 46.50 23.02 52.50
N GLY A 806 45.39 22.51 53.01
CA GLY A 806 45.10 21.94 54.34
C GLY A 806 44.01 22.77 54.99
N HIS A 807 42.91 22.12 55.38
CA HIS A 807 41.89 22.56 56.36
C HIS A 807 40.70 23.41 55.88
N THR A 808 39.54 22.88 56.02
CA THR A 808 38.47 22.62 57.02
C THR A 808 37.32 23.62 57.01
N ASP A 809 36.12 23.02 57.05
CA ASP A 809 34.86 23.34 57.76
C ASP A 809 34.03 24.59 57.52
N THR A 810 32.84 24.29 56.97
CA THR A 810 31.45 24.57 57.47
C THR A 810 30.98 25.97 57.81
N PRO A 811 29.68 26.20 58.11
CA PRO A 811 28.63 26.67 57.17
C PRO A 811 27.98 27.97 57.73
N CYS A 812 27.06 28.54 57.04
CA CYS A 812 25.90 29.41 57.38
C CYS A 812 25.54 30.32 56.22
N GLY A 813 24.33 30.59 55.84
CA GLY A 813 23.05 30.65 56.45
C GLY A 813 22.37 31.95 56.01
N HIS A 814 21.14 31.86 55.55
CA HIS A 814 20.10 32.87 55.47
C HIS A 814 20.20 34.07 54.52
N GLY A 815 19.09 34.29 53.83
CA GLY A 815 18.67 35.61 53.39
C GLY A 815 17.61 35.65 52.26
N ARG A 816 16.34 35.68 52.64
CA ARG A 816 15.16 35.99 51.83
C ARG A 816 15.20 37.37 51.17
N SER A 817 14.57 37.50 49.98
CA SER A 817 13.42 38.42 49.72
C SER A 817 13.13 38.43 48.23
N THR A 818 11.97 37.94 47.82
CA THR A 818 10.70 38.59 47.43
C THR A 818 10.78 39.80 46.50
N THR A 819 10.22 39.66 45.33
CA THR A 819 9.27 40.47 44.53
C THR A 819 9.39 40.01 43.10
N GLY A 820 8.39 39.54 42.39
CA GLY A 820 7.00 39.93 42.18
C GLY A 820 6.86 40.86 41.00
N CYS A 821 6.44 40.26 39.83
CA CYS A 821 5.50 40.93 38.92
C CYS A 821 5.12 39.99 37.75
N LYS A 822 3.85 39.83 37.59
CA LYS A 822 3.12 39.28 36.43
C LYS A 822 2.69 40.46 35.51
N PRO A 823 1.91 40.22 34.46
CA PRO A 823 2.18 39.59 33.15
C PRO A 823 1.83 40.56 32.00
N GLY A 824 2.14 40.10 30.79
CA GLY A 824 1.63 40.67 29.55
C GLY A 824 1.55 39.53 28.55
#